data_700932e8c5356771ccd69f78c24ebd73
#
_entry.id   700932e8c5356771ccd69f78c24ebd73
#
_cell.length_a   1.000
_cell.length_b   1.000
_cell.length_c   1.000
_cell.angle_alpha   90.00
_cell.angle_beta   90.00
_cell.angle_gamma   90.00
#
_symmetry.space_group_name_H-M   'P 1'
#
loop_
_entity.id
_entity.type
_entity.pdbx_description
1 polymer ?
#
loop_
_entity_poly.entity_id
_entity_poly.type
_entity_poly.pdbx_seq_one_letter_code
_entity_poly.pdbx_strand_id
1 'polypeptide(L)'
;MKELETRYLERLSDLYPTIAAASTEIINLQAILNLPKGTEHFLTDIHGEWEAFSHVLKNGSGAVRSKIEDVFGYTLGKREKQELATLIYYPKEKTEQVKRTEKHMEDWYKIQLYRLIEVSKRAASKYTRSKVRKALPKDFAYVIEELITEKAELHDKESYYNEIIQTIIRIGRAEEFICAIADLIQRLVIDHLHIVGDIYDRGPGPHIIMDKLMTYHSVDIQWGNHDVLWMGAAAGQRGCIANVIRICARYGNLDILEDGYGINLLPLANFALRIYGDDPCTCFRRKGSERLQKAEMEMNLRMHKAISVIQFKVEGKLILQHPEFQMEERALLHRIDYKKGTILLDGKEYPLKDDSFPTIDPAAPYEQTEEEEEIMERLEKAFAGCEKLQDHMRFLLAKGGLYKVYNNNLLYHGCVPLREDGSLKEVQLCGKSYRGKSLYDALEGYVRKGFFALDEQEKEQGKNIMWCIWQHPDSPLFGKDKMATFERYFIEAKETHLEKKNPYYELLEKEAVVDEILEEFGLHPEGAHIVNGHVPVKCKNGESPIKCNGKVLVIDGGFSRAYQKETGIAGYTLVYNSYGLVLVAHEPFESKEAAVEKGRDIHSDYMVVKRVTERRLVGNTDIGTELKEQVADLESLLAAYRSGQVIEKL
;
A
#
# COMPACT_ATOMS: atom_id res chain seq x y z
N MET A 1 14.32 11.41 39.67
CA MET A 1 14.86 11.81 38.35
C MET A 1 16.35 11.45 38.22
N LYS A 2 17.28 11.97 39.03
CA LYS A 2 18.71 11.62 38.91
C LYS A 2 19.03 10.12 38.92
N GLU A 3 18.34 9.31 39.72
CA GLU A 3 18.56 7.88 39.79
C GLU A 3 18.07 7.13 38.50
N LEU A 4 16.98 7.62 37.88
CA LEU A 4 16.48 7.08 36.62
C LEU A 4 17.41 7.41 35.45
N GLU A 5 17.93 8.65 35.44
CA GLU A 5 18.90 9.13 34.47
C GLU A 5 20.23 8.36 34.56
N THR A 6 20.72 8.10 35.77
CA THR A 6 21.94 7.30 35.96
C THR A 6 21.75 5.87 35.48
N ARG A 7 20.63 5.24 35.79
CA ARG A 7 20.28 3.89 35.29
C ARG A 7 20.15 3.83 33.77
N TYR A 8 19.64 4.90 33.14
CA TYR A 8 19.59 4.99 31.68
C TYR A 8 20.99 5.05 31.09
N LEU A 9 21.88 5.91 31.61
CA LEU A 9 23.25 6.02 31.16
C LEU A 9 24.06 4.73 31.38
N GLU A 10 23.82 4.02 32.51
CA GLU A 10 24.42 2.71 32.75
C GLU A 10 24.01 1.67 31.70
N ARG A 11 22.73 1.66 31.27
CA ARG A 11 22.26 0.78 30.16
C ARG A 11 22.82 1.20 28.83
N LEU A 12 22.90 2.51 28.57
CA LEU A 12 23.51 3.04 27.34
C LEU A 12 24.99 2.65 27.26
N SER A 13 25.70 2.59 28.41
CA SER A 13 27.08 2.15 28.49
C SER A 13 27.30 0.68 28.12
N ASP A 14 26.24 -0.18 28.13
CA ASP A 14 26.32 -1.54 27.61
C ASP A 14 26.52 -1.56 26.09
N LEU A 15 25.96 -0.58 25.37
CA LEU A 15 26.07 -0.46 23.92
C LEU A 15 27.34 0.31 23.51
N TYR A 16 27.75 1.29 24.32
CA TYR A 16 28.91 2.16 24.06
C TYR A 16 29.85 2.13 25.28
N PRO A 17 30.61 1.04 25.47
CA PRO A 17 31.27 0.75 26.75
C PRO A 17 32.43 1.67 27.11
N THR A 18 32.94 2.47 26.16
CA THR A 18 34.08 3.35 26.37
C THR A 18 33.86 4.75 25.83
N ILE A 19 34.63 5.70 26.34
CA ILE A 19 34.73 7.09 25.81
C ILE A 19 35.01 7.07 24.30
N ALA A 20 35.91 6.20 23.85
CA ALA A 20 36.24 6.06 22.42
C ALA A 20 35.03 5.57 21.59
N ALA A 21 34.29 4.58 22.08
CA ALA A 21 33.09 4.07 21.39
C ALA A 21 32.02 5.16 21.29
N ALA A 22 31.68 5.82 22.41
CA ALA A 22 30.68 6.88 22.43
C ALA A 22 31.09 8.07 21.52
N SER A 23 32.36 8.49 21.60
CA SER A 23 32.85 9.59 20.76
C SER A 23 32.85 9.26 19.27
N THR A 24 33.19 8.03 18.90
CA THR A 24 33.13 7.55 17.48
C THR A 24 31.73 7.60 16.94
N GLU A 25 30.74 7.14 17.74
CA GLU A 25 29.35 7.16 17.30
C GLU A 25 28.79 8.58 17.20
N ILE A 26 29.12 9.48 18.15
CA ILE A 26 28.75 10.90 18.04
C ILE A 26 29.25 11.49 16.72
N ILE A 27 30.52 11.26 16.37
CA ILE A 27 31.12 11.75 15.12
C ILE A 27 30.36 11.17 13.91
N ASN A 28 30.06 9.88 13.93
CA ASN A 28 29.31 9.20 12.87
C ASN A 28 27.91 9.78 12.70
N LEU A 29 27.14 9.91 13.78
CA LEU A 29 25.77 10.46 13.75
C LEU A 29 25.75 11.93 13.30
N GLN A 30 26.66 12.76 13.80
CA GLN A 30 26.80 14.15 13.36
C GLN A 30 27.15 14.26 11.86
N ALA A 31 28.00 13.37 11.35
CA ALA A 31 28.28 13.34 9.91
C ALA A 31 27.05 12.94 9.09
N ILE A 32 26.26 11.95 9.55
CA ILE A 32 25.03 11.47 8.89
C ILE A 32 24.00 12.61 8.78
N LEU A 33 23.85 13.46 9.79
CA LEU A 33 22.92 14.59 9.77
C LEU A 33 23.17 15.55 8.60
N ASN A 34 24.40 15.59 8.07
CA ASN A 34 24.80 16.45 6.94
C ASN A 34 24.69 15.74 5.57
N LEU A 35 24.25 14.49 5.51
CA LEU A 35 23.95 13.83 4.26
C LEU A 35 22.65 14.36 3.64
N PRO A 36 22.47 14.28 2.33
CA PRO A 36 21.22 14.58 1.68
C PRO A 36 20.08 13.69 2.21
N LYS A 37 18.88 14.27 2.38
CA LYS A 37 17.67 13.53 2.72
C LYS A 37 17.48 12.34 1.76
N GLY A 38 17.10 11.20 2.28
CA GLY A 38 16.70 10.02 1.52
C GLY A 38 15.49 10.29 0.61
N THR A 39 15.26 9.39 -0.33
CA THR A 39 14.13 9.47 -1.27
C THR A 39 12.98 8.63 -0.76
N GLU A 40 11.84 9.26 -0.52
CA GLU A 40 10.58 8.61 -0.13
C GLU A 40 9.66 8.52 -1.36
N HIS A 41 9.01 7.37 -1.50
CA HIS A 41 7.99 7.15 -2.53
C HIS A 41 6.66 6.88 -1.86
N PHE A 42 5.60 7.52 -2.35
CA PHE A 42 4.23 7.35 -1.87
C PHE A 42 3.37 6.80 -3.00
N LEU A 43 2.68 5.71 -2.72
CA LEU A 43 1.77 5.02 -3.62
C LEU A 43 0.47 4.72 -2.89
N THR A 44 -0.64 4.68 -3.61
CA THR A 44 -1.96 4.34 -3.06
C THR A 44 -2.77 3.54 -4.05
N ASP A 45 -3.86 2.91 -3.58
CA ASP A 45 -4.89 2.27 -4.41
C ASP A 45 -4.30 1.26 -5.41
N ILE A 46 -3.34 0.44 -4.95
CA ILE A 46 -2.62 -0.55 -5.76
C ILE A 46 -3.57 -1.65 -6.23
N HIS A 47 -4.54 -2.02 -5.37
CA HIS A 47 -5.64 -2.91 -5.70
C HIS A 47 -5.21 -4.19 -6.43
N GLY A 48 -4.23 -4.90 -5.89
CA GLY A 48 -3.81 -6.19 -6.43
C GLY A 48 -3.15 -6.16 -7.81
N GLU A 49 -2.86 -5.00 -8.38
CA GLU A 49 -2.21 -4.86 -9.69
C GLU A 49 -0.69 -5.09 -9.59
N TRP A 50 -0.34 -6.34 -9.30
CA TRP A 50 1.03 -6.76 -9.00
C TRP A 50 2.05 -6.40 -10.08
N GLU A 51 1.74 -6.61 -11.36
CA GLU A 51 2.70 -6.38 -12.44
C GLU A 51 3.09 -4.90 -12.58
N ALA A 52 2.08 -4.02 -12.57
CA ALA A 52 2.29 -2.58 -12.65
C ALA A 52 3.03 -2.06 -11.42
N PHE A 53 2.61 -2.48 -10.21
CA PHE A 53 3.27 -2.14 -8.96
C PHE A 53 4.73 -2.60 -8.93
N SER A 54 5.00 -3.85 -9.30
CA SER A 54 6.35 -4.39 -9.38
C SER A 54 7.24 -3.60 -10.34
N HIS A 55 6.70 -3.20 -11.50
CA HIS A 55 7.44 -2.41 -12.47
C HIS A 55 7.78 -1.01 -11.93
N VAL A 56 6.81 -0.33 -11.28
CA VAL A 56 7.03 0.99 -10.66
C VAL A 56 8.09 0.93 -9.56
N LEU A 57 8.11 -0.12 -8.75
CA LEU A 57 9.18 -0.33 -7.75
C LEU A 57 10.54 -0.54 -8.41
N LYS A 58 10.61 -1.36 -9.47
CA LYS A 58 11.87 -1.69 -10.18
C LYS A 58 12.47 -0.49 -10.91
N ASN A 59 11.64 0.34 -11.53
CA ASN A 59 12.11 1.55 -12.21
C ASN A 59 12.30 2.75 -11.26
N GLY A 60 11.85 2.61 -9.99
CA GLY A 60 11.90 3.66 -8.98
C GLY A 60 11.17 4.92 -9.43
N SER A 61 9.99 4.76 -10.08
CA SER A 61 9.23 5.88 -10.67
C SER A 61 10.09 6.78 -11.54
N GLY A 62 10.97 6.18 -12.35
CA GLY A 62 11.90 6.88 -13.26
C GLY A 62 13.26 7.25 -12.64
N ALA A 63 13.47 7.01 -11.32
CA ALA A 63 14.74 7.35 -10.67
C ALA A 63 15.93 6.58 -11.26
N VAL A 64 15.75 5.31 -11.68
CA VAL A 64 16.80 4.53 -12.33
C VAL A 64 17.23 5.18 -13.64
N ARG A 65 16.29 5.60 -14.48
CA ARG A 65 16.61 6.32 -15.74
C ARG A 65 17.36 7.62 -15.46
N SER A 66 16.94 8.37 -14.45
CA SER A 66 17.65 9.58 -14.03
C SER A 66 19.10 9.29 -13.64
N LYS A 67 19.38 8.16 -12.95
CA LYS A 67 20.75 7.77 -12.61
C LYS A 67 21.56 7.36 -13.84
N ILE A 68 20.96 6.65 -14.80
CA ILE A 68 21.60 6.33 -16.08
C ILE A 68 21.95 7.62 -16.84
N GLU A 69 21.01 8.58 -16.88
CA GLU A 69 21.25 9.89 -17.53
C GLU A 69 22.36 10.69 -16.83
N ASP A 70 22.37 10.72 -15.48
CA ASP A 70 23.40 11.38 -14.69
C ASP A 70 24.83 10.85 -15.02
N VAL A 71 24.93 9.52 -15.27
CA VAL A 71 26.23 8.86 -15.52
C VAL A 71 26.65 8.96 -16.97
N PHE A 72 25.73 8.65 -17.88
CA PHE A 72 26.08 8.43 -19.30
C PHE A 72 25.68 9.58 -20.22
N GLY A 73 24.83 10.51 -19.78
CA GLY A 73 24.49 11.72 -20.49
C GLY A 73 24.52 11.63 -22.01
N TYR A 74 25.57 12.15 -22.61
CA TYR A 74 25.80 12.11 -24.06
C TYR A 74 26.64 10.93 -24.55
N THR A 75 27.18 10.09 -23.65
CA THR A 75 28.08 8.98 -24.04
C THR A 75 27.35 7.75 -24.53
N LEU A 76 26.10 7.54 -24.10
CA LEU A 76 25.24 6.47 -24.59
C LEU A 76 24.05 7.02 -25.39
N GLY A 77 23.72 6.34 -26.49
CA GLY A 77 22.54 6.62 -27.27
C GLY A 77 21.23 6.29 -26.51
N LYS A 78 20.11 6.89 -26.94
CA LYS A 78 18.79 6.68 -26.30
C LYS A 78 18.42 5.20 -26.18
N ARG A 79 18.70 4.40 -27.21
CA ARG A 79 18.41 2.96 -27.23
C ARG A 79 19.26 2.20 -26.21
N GLU A 80 20.55 2.48 -26.12
CA GLU A 80 21.44 1.82 -25.16
C GLU A 80 21.07 2.12 -23.71
N LYS A 81 20.70 3.38 -23.40
CA LYS A 81 20.19 3.77 -22.08
C LYS A 81 18.90 3.02 -21.73
N GLN A 82 18.01 2.85 -22.72
CA GLN A 82 16.75 2.11 -22.55
C GLN A 82 17.03 0.61 -22.31
N GLU A 83 17.94 0.01 -23.07
CA GLU A 83 18.33 -1.38 -22.88
C GLU A 83 19.00 -1.61 -21.50
N LEU A 84 19.86 -0.69 -21.07
CA LEU A 84 20.45 -0.71 -19.73
C LEU A 84 19.39 -0.56 -18.61
N ALA A 85 18.42 0.32 -18.79
CA ALA A 85 17.31 0.47 -17.85
C ALA A 85 16.50 -0.84 -17.77
N THR A 86 16.15 -1.43 -18.92
CA THR A 86 15.44 -2.72 -18.97
C THR A 86 16.24 -3.84 -18.30
N LEU A 87 17.57 -3.86 -18.47
CA LEU A 87 18.45 -4.82 -17.80
C LEU A 87 18.41 -4.65 -16.27
N ILE A 88 18.37 -3.41 -15.76
CA ILE A 88 18.23 -3.15 -14.32
C ILE A 88 16.86 -3.58 -13.81
N TYR A 89 15.77 -3.36 -14.57
CA TYR A 89 14.42 -3.73 -14.12
C TYR A 89 14.18 -5.25 -14.16
N TYR A 90 14.68 -5.93 -15.20
CA TYR A 90 14.42 -7.33 -15.51
C TYR A 90 15.70 -8.05 -15.91
N PRO A 91 16.68 -8.18 -14.98
CA PRO A 91 18.02 -8.67 -15.32
C PRO A 91 18.01 -10.09 -15.89
N LYS A 92 17.22 -10.99 -15.32
CA LYS A 92 17.12 -12.40 -15.80
C LYS A 92 16.50 -12.46 -17.19
N GLU A 93 15.33 -11.89 -17.35
CA GLU A 93 14.55 -11.92 -18.58
C GLU A 93 15.28 -11.22 -19.74
N LYS A 94 15.94 -10.09 -19.45
CA LYS A 94 16.70 -9.35 -20.45
C LYS A 94 17.96 -10.12 -20.89
N THR A 95 18.66 -10.75 -19.95
CA THR A 95 19.83 -11.59 -20.26
C THR A 95 19.42 -12.79 -21.10
N GLU A 96 18.33 -13.49 -20.76
CA GLU A 96 17.79 -14.60 -21.55
C GLU A 96 17.38 -14.15 -22.96
N GLN A 97 16.79 -12.97 -23.11
CA GLN A 97 16.47 -12.39 -24.43
C GLN A 97 17.75 -12.17 -25.26
N VAL A 98 18.78 -11.57 -24.67
CA VAL A 98 20.03 -11.24 -25.36
C VAL A 98 20.77 -12.50 -25.78
N LYS A 99 20.81 -13.55 -24.96
CA LYS A 99 21.42 -14.85 -25.30
C LYS A 99 20.88 -15.47 -26.58
N ARG A 100 19.64 -15.16 -26.97
CA ARG A 100 19.05 -15.70 -28.21
C ARG A 100 19.61 -15.05 -29.48
N THR A 101 20.20 -13.87 -29.38
CA THR A 101 20.59 -13.06 -30.54
C THR A 101 22.06 -12.66 -30.54
N GLU A 102 22.68 -12.54 -29.35
CA GLU A 102 24.08 -12.12 -29.20
C GLU A 102 25.05 -13.33 -29.37
N LYS A 103 26.04 -13.15 -30.21
CA LYS A 103 27.07 -14.17 -30.48
C LYS A 103 28.29 -14.04 -29.56
N HIS A 104 28.54 -12.86 -29.03
CA HIS A 104 29.70 -12.53 -28.20
C HIS A 104 29.27 -12.19 -26.78
N MET A 105 28.70 -13.15 -26.08
CA MET A 105 28.17 -12.96 -24.74
C MET A 105 29.20 -12.47 -23.71
N GLU A 106 30.46 -12.89 -23.80
CA GLU A 106 31.53 -12.45 -22.89
C GLU A 106 31.76 -10.93 -23.00
N ASP A 107 31.82 -10.40 -24.23
CA ASP A 107 31.98 -8.96 -24.47
C ASP A 107 30.73 -8.19 -23.97
N TRP A 108 29.53 -8.74 -24.23
CA TRP A 108 28.31 -8.16 -23.74
C TRP A 108 28.28 -8.09 -22.20
N TYR A 109 28.59 -9.18 -21.50
CA TYR A 109 28.68 -9.20 -20.04
C TYR A 109 29.67 -8.17 -19.53
N LYS A 110 30.87 -8.11 -20.13
CA LYS A 110 31.87 -7.14 -19.74
C LYS A 110 31.34 -5.69 -19.82
N ILE A 111 30.76 -5.32 -20.95
CA ILE A 111 30.20 -3.97 -21.16
C ILE A 111 29.08 -3.67 -20.15
N GLN A 112 28.14 -4.62 -19.95
CA GLN A 112 27.02 -4.37 -19.03
C GLN A 112 27.47 -4.31 -17.57
N LEU A 113 28.41 -5.13 -17.15
CA LEU A 113 28.95 -5.08 -15.79
C LEU A 113 29.60 -3.73 -15.50
N TYR A 114 30.42 -3.20 -16.40
CA TYR A 114 30.97 -1.84 -16.25
C TYR A 114 29.88 -0.78 -16.14
N ARG A 115 28.88 -0.82 -17.01
CA ARG A 115 27.76 0.14 -17.00
C ARG A 115 26.98 0.07 -15.69
N LEU A 116 26.66 -1.13 -15.21
CA LEU A 116 25.94 -1.35 -13.95
C LEU A 116 26.73 -0.88 -12.73
N ILE A 117 28.03 -1.11 -12.70
CA ILE A 117 28.93 -0.65 -11.63
C ILE A 117 28.89 0.88 -11.55
N GLU A 118 29.00 1.59 -12.68
CA GLU A 118 28.97 3.05 -12.70
C GLU A 118 27.59 3.61 -12.24
N VAL A 119 26.46 3.01 -12.66
CA VAL A 119 25.13 3.38 -12.15
C VAL A 119 25.04 3.11 -10.65
N SER A 120 25.61 2.00 -10.15
CA SER A 120 25.63 1.67 -8.73
C SER A 120 26.43 2.67 -7.91
N LYS A 121 27.61 3.10 -8.38
CA LYS A 121 28.42 4.18 -7.77
C LYS A 121 27.59 5.45 -7.64
N ARG A 122 26.89 5.84 -8.70
CA ARG A 122 26.01 7.03 -8.70
C ARG A 122 24.83 6.89 -7.73
N ALA A 123 24.19 5.72 -7.66
CA ALA A 123 23.10 5.45 -6.72
C ALA A 123 23.60 5.47 -5.27
N ALA A 124 24.77 4.91 -5.00
CA ALA A 124 25.37 4.82 -3.68
C ALA A 124 25.95 6.17 -3.17
N SER A 125 26.23 7.13 -4.05
CA SER A 125 27.01 8.37 -3.72
C SER A 125 26.41 9.26 -2.62
N LYS A 126 25.12 9.11 -2.32
CA LYS A 126 24.43 9.91 -1.27
C LYS A 126 24.38 9.20 0.09
N TYR A 127 24.95 8.00 0.21
CA TYR A 127 24.85 7.17 1.41
C TYR A 127 26.21 6.95 2.10
N THR A 128 26.15 6.61 3.39
CA THR A 128 27.33 6.08 4.10
C THR A 128 27.71 4.70 3.57
N ARG A 129 28.99 4.37 3.68
CA ARG A 129 29.46 3.01 3.34
C ARG A 129 28.72 1.94 4.13
N SER A 130 28.44 2.18 5.41
CA SER A 130 27.68 1.27 6.28
C SER A 130 26.29 0.98 5.74
N LYS A 131 25.56 2.03 5.28
CA LYS A 131 24.20 1.85 4.69
C LYS A 131 24.27 1.06 3.37
N VAL A 132 25.25 1.36 2.53
CA VAL A 132 25.45 0.60 1.27
C VAL A 132 25.78 -0.85 1.57
N ARG A 133 26.71 -1.12 2.50
CA ARG A 133 27.08 -2.48 2.92
C ARG A 133 25.89 -3.31 3.40
N LYS A 134 24.98 -2.73 4.18
CA LYS A 134 23.73 -3.37 4.61
C LYS A 134 22.76 -3.67 3.46
N ALA A 135 22.90 -2.97 2.35
CA ALA A 135 22.09 -3.18 1.15
C ALA A 135 22.67 -4.23 0.19
N LEU A 136 23.94 -4.60 0.34
CA LEU A 136 24.62 -5.53 -0.53
C LEU A 136 24.02 -6.95 -0.43
N PRO A 137 23.91 -7.66 -1.56
CA PRO A 137 23.55 -9.09 -1.57
C PRO A 137 24.69 -9.92 -0.93
N LYS A 138 24.31 -10.88 -0.09
CA LYS A 138 25.28 -11.65 0.72
C LYS A 138 26.36 -12.33 -0.09
N ASP A 139 26.00 -12.92 -1.23
CA ASP A 139 26.91 -13.74 -2.04
C ASP A 139 28.04 -12.94 -2.72
N PHE A 140 27.78 -11.66 -3.04
CA PHE A 140 28.73 -10.81 -3.77
C PHE A 140 29.13 -9.54 -3.00
N ALA A 141 28.79 -9.45 -1.71
CA ALA A 141 28.95 -8.25 -0.92
C ALA A 141 30.35 -7.64 -1.02
N TYR A 142 31.39 -8.45 -0.77
CA TYR A 142 32.77 -7.99 -0.82
C TYR A 142 33.16 -7.47 -2.21
N VAL A 143 32.86 -8.24 -3.26
CA VAL A 143 33.25 -7.90 -4.63
C VAL A 143 32.55 -6.63 -5.11
N ILE A 144 31.24 -6.50 -4.83
CA ILE A 144 30.47 -5.31 -5.20
C ILE A 144 30.98 -4.10 -4.41
N GLU A 145 31.21 -4.23 -3.10
CA GLU A 145 31.76 -3.15 -2.27
C GLU A 145 33.08 -2.63 -2.82
N GLU A 146 34.01 -3.53 -3.19
CA GLU A 146 35.29 -3.17 -3.78
C GLU A 146 35.10 -2.40 -5.10
N LEU A 147 34.25 -2.89 -6.00
CA LEU A 147 34.03 -2.29 -7.32
C LEU A 147 33.32 -0.90 -7.26
N ILE A 148 32.44 -0.67 -6.26
CA ILE A 148 31.69 0.59 -6.17
C ILE A 148 32.37 1.66 -5.30
N THR A 149 33.33 1.27 -4.45
CA THR A 149 33.97 2.18 -3.50
C THR A 149 35.14 2.96 -4.11
N GLU A 150 35.81 2.38 -5.07
CA GLU A 150 37.00 2.97 -5.66
C GLU A 150 36.69 3.97 -6.77
N LYS A 151 37.58 4.97 -6.87
CA LYS A 151 37.53 5.95 -7.96
C LYS A 151 38.25 5.40 -9.19
N ALA A 152 37.61 5.48 -10.34
CA ALA A 152 38.14 5.03 -11.64
C ALA A 152 39.48 5.72 -12.06
N GLU A 153 39.85 6.80 -11.37
CA GLU A 153 41.01 7.64 -11.68
C GLU A 153 42.34 7.07 -11.14
N LEU A 154 42.32 5.98 -10.34
CA LEU A 154 43.49 5.35 -9.79
C LEU A 154 44.00 4.28 -10.75
N HIS A 155 44.94 4.65 -11.66
CA HIS A 155 45.56 3.79 -12.65
C HIS A 155 46.17 2.51 -12.06
N ASP A 156 46.63 2.50 -10.83
CA ASP A 156 47.29 1.39 -10.17
C ASP A 156 46.38 0.16 -9.96
N LYS A 157 45.04 0.33 -9.93
CA LYS A 157 44.08 -0.75 -9.71
C LYS A 157 43.27 -1.14 -10.93
N GLU A 158 43.49 -0.54 -12.09
CA GLU A 158 42.71 -0.82 -13.31
C GLU A 158 42.79 -2.31 -13.69
N SER A 159 43.98 -2.87 -13.68
CA SER A 159 44.21 -4.30 -13.96
C SER A 159 43.53 -5.22 -12.96
N TYR A 160 43.51 -4.82 -11.68
CA TYR A 160 42.82 -5.56 -10.63
C TYR A 160 41.30 -5.61 -10.84
N TYR A 161 40.63 -4.50 -11.18
CA TYR A 161 39.20 -4.48 -11.47
C TYR A 161 38.84 -5.24 -12.73
N ASN A 162 39.67 -5.08 -13.77
CA ASN A 162 39.50 -5.85 -15.00
C ASN A 162 39.57 -7.36 -14.74
N GLU A 163 40.51 -7.83 -13.90
CA GLU A 163 40.62 -9.23 -13.54
C GLU A 163 39.47 -9.76 -12.73
N ILE A 164 38.90 -8.94 -11.82
CA ILE A 164 37.66 -9.30 -11.09
C ILE A 164 36.54 -9.59 -12.09
N ILE A 165 36.27 -8.63 -13.00
CA ILE A 165 35.17 -8.75 -13.98
C ILE A 165 35.41 -9.95 -14.93
N GLN A 166 36.61 -10.10 -15.43
CA GLN A 166 36.96 -11.23 -16.29
C GLN A 166 36.82 -12.59 -15.55
N THR A 167 37.19 -12.62 -14.28
CA THR A 167 37.03 -13.83 -13.47
C THR A 167 35.58 -14.18 -13.25
N ILE A 168 34.72 -13.20 -12.94
CA ILE A 168 33.28 -13.42 -12.80
C ILE A 168 32.68 -14.02 -14.08
N ILE A 169 33.10 -13.54 -15.26
CA ILE A 169 32.64 -14.04 -16.55
C ILE A 169 33.17 -15.44 -16.78
N ARG A 170 34.47 -15.65 -16.60
CA ARG A 170 35.15 -16.93 -16.83
C ARG A 170 34.62 -18.09 -15.99
N ILE A 171 34.23 -17.82 -14.73
CA ILE A 171 33.62 -18.83 -13.84
C ILE A 171 32.12 -19.01 -14.02
N GLY A 172 31.49 -18.29 -15.01
CA GLY A 172 30.09 -18.42 -15.36
C GLY A 172 29.09 -17.77 -14.36
N ARG A 173 29.55 -16.78 -13.58
CA ARG A 173 28.71 -16.12 -12.56
C ARG A 173 28.24 -14.71 -12.97
N ALA A 174 28.35 -14.33 -14.25
CA ALA A 174 28.03 -13.01 -14.75
C ALA A 174 26.53 -12.66 -14.58
N GLU A 175 25.64 -13.61 -14.79
CA GLU A 175 24.18 -13.39 -14.71
C GLU A 175 23.73 -13.13 -13.28
N GLU A 176 24.17 -13.94 -12.34
CA GLU A 176 23.87 -13.75 -10.92
C GLU A 176 24.45 -12.43 -10.41
N PHE A 177 25.63 -12.06 -10.90
CA PHE A 177 26.25 -10.79 -10.53
C PHE A 177 25.49 -9.59 -11.10
N ILE A 178 25.00 -9.65 -12.35
CA ILE A 178 24.10 -8.66 -12.96
C ILE A 178 22.83 -8.52 -12.13
N CYS A 179 22.19 -9.64 -11.74
CA CYS A 179 21.02 -9.62 -10.88
C CYS A 179 21.29 -8.93 -9.54
N ALA A 180 22.42 -9.28 -8.90
CA ALA A 180 22.82 -8.73 -7.62
C ALA A 180 23.04 -7.21 -7.67
N ILE A 181 23.70 -6.69 -8.72
CA ILE A 181 23.90 -5.26 -8.90
C ILE A 181 22.58 -4.55 -9.25
N ALA A 182 21.74 -5.15 -10.10
CA ALA A 182 20.44 -4.60 -10.44
C ALA A 182 19.54 -4.45 -9.19
N ASP A 183 19.49 -5.47 -8.35
CA ASP A 183 18.77 -5.42 -7.06
C ASP A 183 19.32 -4.35 -6.13
N LEU A 184 20.64 -4.19 -6.05
CA LEU A 184 21.27 -3.11 -5.28
C LEU A 184 20.84 -1.73 -5.79
N ILE A 185 20.88 -1.49 -7.11
CA ILE A 185 20.45 -0.22 -7.71
C ILE A 185 19.00 0.06 -7.35
N GLN A 186 18.08 -0.90 -7.57
CA GLN A 186 16.67 -0.77 -7.24
C GLN A 186 16.46 -0.44 -5.76
N ARG A 187 17.21 -1.07 -4.86
CA ARG A 187 17.15 -0.82 -3.41
C ARG A 187 17.66 0.56 -3.02
N LEU A 188 18.68 1.08 -3.70
CA LEU A 188 19.30 2.37 -3.38
C LEU A 188 18.56 3.58 -3.97
N VAL A 189 17.65 3.41 -4.94
CA VAL A 189 16.89 4.52 -5.50
C VAL A 189 15.65 4.90 -4.68
N ILE A 190 15.13 3.98 -3.86
CA ILE A 190 14.02 4.21 -2.94
C ILE A 190 14.50 3.94 -1.53
N ASP A 191 14.56 4.98 -0.68
CA ASP A 191 14.97 4.83 0.72
C ASP A 191 13.84 4.34 1.61
N HIS A 192 12.65 4.85 1.40
CA HIS A 192 11.46 4.51 2.15
C HIS A 192 10.23 4.51 1.25
N LEU A 193 9.34 3.56 1.47
CA LEU A 193 8.10 3.38 0.73
C LEU A 193 6.91 3.60 1.66
N HIS A 194 6.02 4.52 1.28
CA HIS A 194 4.73 4.73 1.94
C HIS A 194 3.63 4.18 1.05
N ILE A 195 2.82 3.25 1.58
CA ILE A 195 1.61 2.77 0.92
C ILE A 195 0.41 3.40 1.61
N VAL A 196 -0.29 4.29 0.90
CA VAL A 196 -1.40 5.07 1.44
C VAL A 196 -2.74 4.35 1.19
N GLY A 197 -2.77 3.06 1.48
CA GLY A 197 -3.95 2.21 1.51
C GLY A 197 -4.33 1.54 0.21
N ASP A 198 -5.29 0.64 0.36
CA ASP A 198 -5.94 -0.16 -0.68
C ASP A 198 -4.97 -1.03 -1.49
N ILE A 199 -4.30 -1.94 -0.78
CA ILE A 199 -3.49 -3.01 -1.38
C ILE A 199 -4.39 -4.10 -1.97
N TYR A 200 -5.49 -4.41 -1.27
CA TYR A 200 -6.38 -5.51 -1.58
C TYR A 200 -7.47 -5.17 -2.59
N ASP A 201 -8.11 -6.24 -3.09
CA ASP A 201 -9.25 -6.24 -3.99
C ASP A 201 -8.96 -5.77 -5.44
N ARG A 202 -9.93 -5.98 -6.33
CA ARG A 202 -10.00 -5.61 -7.75
C ARG A 202 -9.01 -6.33 -8.67
N GLY A 203 -7.71 -6.25 -8.44
CA GLY A 203 -6.68 -6.96 -9.21
C GLY A 203 -6.33 -8.32 -8.62
N PRO A 204 -5.63 -9.19 -9.37
CA PRO A 204 -5.46 -10.62 -9.01
C PRO A 204 -4.31 -10.91 -8.03
N GLY A 205 -3.44 -9.96 -7.70
CA GLY A 205 -2.19 -10.24 -7.01
C GLY A 205 -1.97 -9.58 -5.64
N PRO A 206 -2.98 -9.32 -4.78
CA PRO A 206 -2.72 -8.66 -3.49
C PRO A 206 -1.82 -9.50 -2.59
N HIS A 207 -1.98 -10.82 -2.57
CA HIS A 207 -1.12 -11.74 -1.80
C HIS A 207 0.35 -11.69 -2.26
N ILE A 208 0.62 -11.52 -3.56
CA ILE A 208 1.97 -11.39 -4.11
C ILE A 208 2.57 -10.02 -3.72
N ILE A 209 1.75 -8.97 -3.73
CA ILE A 209 2.17 -7.64 -3.28
C ILE A 209 2.55 -7.68 -1.81
N MET A 210 1.74 -8.31 -0.95
CA MET A 210 2.01 -8.47 0.47
C MET A 210 3.32 -9.25 0.73
N ASP A 211 3.51 -10.39 0.05
CA ASP A 211 4.76 -11.17 0.11
C ASP A 211 5.99 -10.29 -0.24
N LYS A 212 5.84 -9.40 -1.22
CA LYS A 212 6.92 -8.47 -1.61
C LYS A 212 7.15 -7.39 -0.57
N LEU A 213 6.09 -6.79 -0.03
CA LEU A 213 6.19 -5.73 1.00
C LEU A 213 6.79 -6.25 2.30
N MET A 214 6.48 -7.49 2.72
CA MET A 214 7.07 -8.12 3.91
C MET A 214 8.58 -8.26 3.83
N THR A 215 9.13 -8.39 2.61
CA THR A 215 10.57 -8.47 2.37
C THR A 215 11.19 -7.13 1.97
N TYR A 216 10.39 -6.07 1.86
CA TYR A 216 10.89 -4.76 1.47
C TYR A 216 11.71 -4.11 2.59
N HIS A 217 12.80 -3.41 2.22
CA HIS A 217 13.79 -2.94 3.20
C HIS A 217 13.30 -1.84 4.14
N SER A 218 12.34 -1.02 3.70
CA SER A 218 11.77 0.05 4.53
C SER A 218 10.40 0.45 3.97
N VAL A 219 9.33 0.13 4.70
CA VAL A 219 7.95 0.42 4.30
C VAL A 219 7.08 0.69 5.50
N ASP A 220 6.12 1.59 5.34
CA ASP A 220 4.94 1.72 6.18
C ASP A 220 3.66 1.79 5.35
N ILE A 221 2.53 1.52 5.99
CA ILE A 221 1.23 1.35 5.32
C ILE A 221 0.16 2.11 6.10
N GLN A 222 -0.53 3.03 5.44
CA GLN A 222 -1.76 3.58 5.98
C GLN A 222 -2.91 2.72 5.45
N TRP A 223 -3.70 2.12 6.33
CA TRP A 223 -4.73 1.17 5.93
C TRP A 223 -5.83 1.85 5.11
N GLY A 224 -6.19 1.26 3.96
CA GLY A 224 -7.39 1.61 3.21
C GLY A 224 -8.61 0.84 3.71
N ASN A 225 -9.79 1.22 3.20
CA ASN A 225 -11.03 0.53 3.57
C ASN A 225 -11.04 -0.94 3.09
N HIS A 226 -10.45 -1.24 1.93
CA HIS A 226 -10.29 -2.61 1.46
C HIS A 226 -9.31 -3.42 2.34
N ASP A 227 -8.25 -2.79 2.84
CA ASP A 227 -7.29 -3.45 3.73
C ASP A 227 -7.96 -3.80 5.07
N VAL A 228 -8.72 -2.87 5.67
CA VAL A 228 -9.45 -3.12 6.92
C VAL A 228 -10.55 -4.16 6.73
N LEU A 229 -11.20 -4.20 5.56
CA LEU A 229 -12.15 -5.26 5.21
C LEU A 229 -11.51 -6.65 5.28
N TRP A 230 -10.33 -6.81 4.68
CA TRP A 230 -9.57 -8.06 4.74
C TRP A 230 -9.06 -8.39 6.14
N MET A 231 -8.67 -7.37 6.92
CA MET A 231 -8.32 -7.53 8.33
C MET A 231 -9.53 -8.07 9.13
N GLY A 232 -10.73 -7.50 8.92
CA GLY A 232 -11.96 -7.97 9.55
C GLY A 232 -12.31 -9.41 9.15
N ALA A 233 -12.14 -9.76 7.88
CA ALA A 233 -12.35 -11.13 7.40
C ALA A 233 -11.37 -12.12 8.05
N ALA A 234 -10.09 -11.77 8.13
CA ALA A 234 -9.06 -12.57 8.79
C ALA A 234 -9.29 -12.73 10.30
N ALA A 235 -9.91 -11.74 10.95
CA ALA A 235 -10.31 -11.80 12.35
C ALA A 235 -11.59 -12.64 12.56
N GLY A 236 -12.24 -13.09 11.48
CA GLY A 236 -13.47 -13.92 11.54
C GLY A 236 -14.77 -13.10 11.58
N GLN A 237 -14.77 -11.82 11.21
CA GLN A 237 -16.00 -11.05 11.08
C GLN A 237 -16.77 -11.47 9.83
N ARG A 238 -17.97 -12.04 10.00
CA ARG A 238 -18.75 -12.69 8.94
C ARG A 238 -19.19 -11.74 7.82
N GLY A 239 -19.57 -10.51 8.14
CA GLY A 239 -19.93 -9.50 7.14
C GLY A 239 -18.71 -9.11 6.29
N CYS A 240 -17.50 -9.01 6.89
CA CYS A 240 -16.26 -8.77 6.16
C CYS A 240 -15.92 -9.96 5.25
N ILE A 241 -16.03 -11.20 5.74
CA ILE A 241 -15.81 -12.42 4.95
C ILE A 241 -16.71 -12.45 3.71
N ALA A 242 -18.01 -12.21 3.90
CA ALA A 242 -18.97 -12.21 2.80
C ALA A 242 -18.67 -11.12 1.78
N ASN A 243 -18.28 -9.92 2.22
CA ASN A 243 -17.86 -8.81 1.35
C ASN A 243 -16.60 -9.17 0.54
N VAL A 244 -15.56 -9.73 1.18
CA VAL A 244 -14.31 -10.15 0.51
C VAL A 244 -14.64 -11.14 -0.61
N ILE A 245 -15.39 -12.19 -0.32
CA ILE A 245 -15.75 -13.20 -1.32
C ILE A 245 -16.59 -12.59 -2.45
N ARG A 246 -17.58 -11.74 -2.11
CA ARG A 246 -18.40 -11.03 -3.09
C ARG A 246 -17.56 -10.15 -4.02
N ILE A 247 -16.60 -9.41 -3.47
CA ILE A 247 -15.72 -8.54 -4.26
C ILE A 247 -14.81 -9.38 -5.15
N CYS A 248 -14.20 -10.46 -4.63
CA CYS A 248 -13.43 -11.39 -5.44
C CYS A 248 -14.27 -11.99 -6.60
N ALA A 249 -15.50 -12.44 -6.32
CA ALA A 249 -16.42 -12.93 -7.34
C ALA A 249 -16.76 -11.85 -8.38
N ARG A 250 -17.06 -10.62 -7.95
CA ARG A 250 -17.37 -9.50 -8.82
C ARG A 250 -16.25 -9.19 -9.82
N TYR A 251 -15.00 -9.29 -9.39
CA TYR A 251 -13.83 -9.03 -10.23
C TYR A 251 -13.30 -10.30 -10.93
N GLY A 252 -13.87 -11.48 -10.64
CA GLY A 252 -13.44 -12.76 -11.22
C GLY A 252 -12.07 -13.18 -10.72
N ASN A 253 -11.79 -12.95 -9.46
CA ASN A 253 -10.51 -13.21 -8.81
C ASN A 253 -10.68 -14.12 -7.56
N LEU A 254 -11.57 -15.11 -7.63
CA LEU A 254 -11.74 -16.07 -6.53
C LEU A 254 -10.47 -16.89 -6.28
N ASP A 255 -9.61 -17.04 -7.29
CA ASP A 255 -8.29 -17.68 -7.21
C ASP A 255 -7.40 -17.03 -6.12
N ILE A 256 -7.62 -15.75 -5.79
CA ILE A 256 -6.91 -15.11 -4.66
C ILE A 256 -7.18 -15.89 -3.36
N LEU A 257 -8.43 -16.30 -3.16
CA LEU A 257 -8.84 -17.04 -1.98
C LEU A 257 -8.39 -18.50 -2.04
N GLU A 258 -8.60 -19.18 -3.17
CA GLU A 258 -8.31 -20.60 -3.34
C GLU A 258 -6.82 -20.85 -3.53
N ASP A 259 -6.19 -20.28 -4.55
CA ASP A 259 -4.77 -20.50 -4.86
C ASP A 259 -3.85 -19.62 -4.02
N GLY A 260 -4.24 -18.36 -3.80
CA GLY A 260 -3.42 -17.38 -3.07
C GLY A 260 -3.33 -17.66 -1.57
N TYR A 261 -4.45 -18.02 -0.94
CA TYR A 261 -4.56 -18.23 0.51
C TYR A 261 -5.00 -19.64 0.92
N GLY A 262 -5.37 -20.52 -0.01
CA GLY A 262 -5.80 -21.90 0.29
C GLY A 262 -7.17 -21.97 0.98
N ILE A 263 -8.02 -20.96 0.81
CA ILE A 263 -9.38 -20.91 1.39
C ILE A 263 -10.33 -21.68 0.47
N ASN A 264 -10.90 -22.78 0.97
CA ASN A 264 -11.75 -23.65 0.20
C ASN A 264 -13.17 -23.07 0.02
N LEU A 265 -13.53 -22.73 -1.21
CA LEU A 265 -14.84 -22.22 -1.61
C LEU A 265 -15.81 -23.29 -2.14
N LEU A 266 -15.40 -24.55 -2.20
CA LEU A 266 -16.24 -25.64 -2.73
C LEU A 266 -17.62 -25.79 -2.04
N PRO A 267 -17.76 -25.62 -0.70
CA PRO A 267 -19.07 -25.63 -0.06
C PRO A 267 -20.00 -24.55 -0.61
N LEU A 268 -19.51 -23.33 -0.79
CA LEU A 268 -20.26 -22.22 -1.37
C LEU A 268 -20.60 -22.49 -2.85
N ALA A 269 -19.66 -23.05 -3.62
CA ALA A 269 -19.89 -23.39 -5.03
C ALA A 269 -20.99 -24.44 -5.19
N ASN A 270 -20.98 -25.51 -4.38
CA ASN A 270 -22.00 -26.54 -4.38
C ASN A 270 -23.39 -26.00 -3.99
N PHE A 271 -23.42 -25.17 -2.94
CA PHE A 271 -24.65 -24.48 -2.52
C PHE A 271 -25.18 -23.58 -3.64
N ALA A 272 -24.33 -22.75 -4.24
CA ALA A 272 -24.71 -21.84 -5.32
C ALA A 272 -25.27 -22.61 -6.55
N LEU A 273 -24.65 -23.72 -6.92
CA LEU A 273 -25.12 -24.56 -8.04
C LEU A 273 -26.49 -25.18 -7.73
N ARG A 274 -26.71 -25.65 -6.52
CA ARG A 274 -27.96 -26.30 -6.14
C ARG A 274 -29.11 -25.30 -6.00
N ILE A 275 -28.87 -24.15 -5.41
CA ILE A 275 -29.90 -23.13 -5.11
C ILE A 275 -30.18 -22.22 -6.31
N TYR A 276 -29.14 -21.85 -7.06
CA TYR A 276 -29.21 -20.91 -8.18
C TYR A 276 -28.88 -21.56 -9.53
N GLY A 277 -28.92 -22.89 -9.63
CA GLY A 277 -28.56 -23.62 -10.84
C GLY A 277 -29.35 -23.22 -12.09
N ASP A 278 -30.66 -22.98 -11.93
CA ASP A 278 -31.58 -22.56 -13.00
C ASP A 278 -31.73 -21.01 -13.07
N ASP A 279 -31.11 -20.27 -12.14
CA ASP A 279 -31.18 -18.82 -12.11
C ASP A 279 -30.14 -18.21 -13.07
N PRO A 280 -30.52 -17.31 -13.97
CA PRO A 280 -29.61 -16.71 -14.93
C PRO A 280 -28.62 -15.71 -14.26
N CYS A 281 -28.85 -15.30 -13.03
CA CYS A 281 -28.03 -14.40 -12.22
C CYS A 281 -27.57 -13.14 -13.00
N THR A 282 -28.43 -12.58 -13.84
CA THR A 282 -28.05 -11.52 -14.81
C THR A 282 -27.58 -10.26 -14.18
N CYS A 283 -28.06 -9.90 -12.98
CA CYS A 283 -27.68 -8.73 -12.21
C CYS A 283 -26.23 -8.76 -11.74
N PHE A 284 -25.65 -9.95 -11.68
CA PHE A 284 -24.28 -10.21 -11.23
C PHE A 284 -23.27 -10.34 -12.37
N ARG A 285 -23.74 -10.27 -13.64
CA ARG A 285 -22.88 -10.40 -14.81
C ARG A 285 -21.86 -9.25 -14.89
N ARG A 286 -20.59 -9.62 -15.01
CA ARG A 286 -19.47 -8.69 -15.16
C ARG A 286 -19.43 -8.08 -16.56
N LYS A 287 -19.20 -6.77 -16.66
CA LYS A 287 -18.83 -6.14 -17.93
C LYS A 287 -17.37 -6.48 -18.24
N GLY A 288 -17.08 -7.12 -19.37
CA GLY A 288 -15.71 -7.43 -19.81
C GLY A 288 -15.17 -8.80 -19.39
N SER A 289 -16.03 -9.76 -19.03
CA SER A 289 -15.65 -11.12 -18.62
C SER A 289 -15.29 -12.08 -19.78
N GLU A 290 -14.79 -11.58 -20.89
CA GLU A 290 -14.48 -12.36 -22.10
C GLU A 290 -13.30 -13.34 -21.94
N ARG A 291 -12.61 -13.33 -20.79
CA ARG A 291 -11.40 -14.14 -20.53
C ARG A 291 -11.68 -15.49 -19.84
N LEU A 292 -12.83 -15.67 -19.20
CA LEU A 292 -13.19 -16.90 -18.49
C LEU A 292 -13.89 -17.89 -19.46
N GLN A 293 -13.68 -19.18 -19.25
CA GLN A 293 -14.45 -20.19 -19.93
C GLN A 293 -15.93 -20.05 -19.52
N LYS A 294 -16.85 -20.39 -20.40
CA LYS A 294 -18.30 -20.19 -20.16
C LYS A 294 -18.79 -20.83 -18.86
N ALA A 295 -18.36 -22.08 -18.58
CA ALA A 295 -18.76 -22.80 -17.37
C ALA A 295 -18.24 -22.15 -16.09
N GLU A 296 -17.00 -21.68 -16.10
CA GLU A 296 -16.37 -20.97 -14.99
C GLU A 296 -17.06 -19.63 -14.71
N MET A 297 -17.41 -18.90 -15.77
CA MET A 297 -18.18 -17.67 -15.65
C MET A 297 -19.57 -17.89 -15.05
N GLU A 298 -20.29 -18.95 -15.47
CA GLU A 298 -21.60 -19.28 -14.92
C GLU A 298 -21.53 -19.69 -13.44
N MET A 299 -20.52 -20.44 -13.03
CA MET A 299 -20.31 -20.80 -11.63
C MET A 299 -20.00 -19.55 -10.79
N ASN A 300 -19.10 -18.68 -11.27
CA ASN A 300 -18.78 -17.43 -10.61
C ASN A 300 -20.02 -16.55 -10.40
N LEU A 301 -20.93 -16.44 -11.38
CA LEU A 301 -22.17 -15.67 -11.25
C LEU A 301 -23.08 -16.21 -10.15
N ARG A 302 -23.25 -17.54 -10.08
CA ARG A 302 -24.07 -18.19 -9.04
C ARG A 302 -23.46 -18.00 -7.66
N MET A 303 -22.15 -18.21 -7.52
CA MET A 303 -21.44 -17.95 -6.26
C MET A 303 -21.55 -16.49 -5.84
N HIS A 304 -21.44 -15.56 -6.79
CA HIS A 304 -21.56 -14.13 -6.54
C HIS A 304 -22.96 -13.77 -6.00
N LYS A 305 -24.03 -14.31 -6.61
CA LYS A 305 -25.40 -14.13 -6.11
C LYS A 305 -25.58 -14.76 -4.73
N ALA A 306 -25.16 -16.00 -4.55
CA ALA A 306 -25.29 -16.74 -3.29
C ALA A 306 -24.64 -15.99 -2.12
N ILE A 307 -23.37 -15.60 -2.27
CA ILE A 307 -22.65 -14.89 -1.20
C ILE A 307 -23.20 -13.47 -0.98
N SER A 308 -23.75 -12.81 -2.02
CA SER A 308 -24.38 -11.49 -1.85
C SER A 308 -25.67 -11.58 -1.03
N VAL A 309 -26.49 -12.60 -1.23
CA VAL A 309 -27.70 -12.82 -0.42
C VAL A 309 -27.31 -13.14 1.03
N ILE A 310 -26.32 -14.01 1.26
CA ILE A 310 -25.79 -14.31 2.59
C ILE A 310 -25.26 -13.02 3.25
N GLN A 311 -24.51 -12.21 2.51
CA GLN A 311 -23.99 -10.92 2.99
C GLN A 311 -25.12 -10.04 3.53
N PHE A 312 -26.18 -9.82 2.74
CA PHE A 312 -27.28 -8.94 3.16
C PHE A 312 -28.03 -9.46 4.40
N LYS A 313 -28.11 -10.81 4.56
CA LYS A 313 -28.64 -11.41 5.80
C LYS A 313 -27.74 -11.14 7.00
N VAL A 314 -26.45 -11.44 6.87
CA VAL A 314 -25.47 -11.27 7.95
C VAL A 314 -25.34 -9.80 8.36
N GLU A 315 -25.22 -8.89 7.39
CA GLU A 315 -25.10 -7.44 7.66
C GLU A 315 -26.39 -6.88 8.25
N GLY A 316 -27.54 -7.24 7.71
CA GLY A 316 -28.83 -6.78 8.25
C GLY A 316 -29.07 -7.26 9.68
N LYS A 317 -28.70 -8.50 10.00
CA LYS A 317 -28.76 -9.03 11.38
C LYS A 317 -27.81 -8.25 12.30
N LEU A 318 -26.56 -8.00 11.86
CA LEU A 318 -25.58 -7.20 12.61
C LEU A 318 -26.08 -5.78 12.88
N ILE A 319 -26.62 -5.11 11.87
CA ILE A 319 -27.17 -3.75 12.01
C ILE A 319 -28.30 -3.70 13.05
N LEU A 320 -29.23 -4.67 12.99
CA LEU A 320 -30.36 -4.71 13.93
C LEU A 320 -29.96 -5.10 15.34
N GLN A 321 -28.86 -5.84 15.53
CA GLN A 321 -28.30 -6.18 16.84
C GLN A 321 -27.49 -5.02 17.44
N HIS A 322 -27.04 -4.06 16.62
CA HIS A 322 -26.17 -2.95 16.98
C HIS A 322 -26.76 -1.60 16.58
N PRO A 323 -27.91 -1.16 17.20
CA PRO A 323 -28.55 0.11 16.88
C PRO A 323 -27.63 1.32 17.15
N GLU A 324 -26.59 1.17 17.96
CA GLU A 324 -25.56 2.19 18.17
C GLU A 324 -24.78 2.55 16.90
N PHE A 325 -24.82 1.72 15.85
CA PHE A 325 -24.22 2.05 14.56
C PHE A 325 -25.05 3.04 13.73
N GLN A 326 -26.33 3.23 14.08
CA GLN A 326 -27.24 4.17 13.37
C GLN A 326 -27.31 3.88 11.86
N MET A 327 -27.40 2.61 11.49
CA MET A 327 -27.40 2.13 10.10
C MET A 327 -28.67 1.33 9.73
N GLU A 328 -29.75 1.44 10.50
CA GLU A 328 -30.99 0.66 10.32
C GLU A 328 -31.63 0.85 8.93
N GLU A 329 -31.37 1.99 8.31
CA GLU A 329 -31.79 2.27 6.94
C GLU A 329 -31.11 1.37 5.90
N ARG A 330 -29.96 0.77 6.24
CA ARG A 330 -29.21 -0.15 5.38
C ARG A 330 -29.60 -1.61 5.56
N ALA A 331 -30.44 -1.94 6.52
CA ALA A 331 -31.09 -3.24 6.63
C ALA A 331 -32.27 -3.28 5.64
N LEU A 332 -32.07 -3.76 4.42
CA LEU A 332 -33.00 -3.58 3.29
C LEU A 332 -33.96 -4.75 3.07
N LEU A 333 -33.62 -5.97 3.50
CA LEU A 333 -34.38 -7.17 3.15
C LEU A 333 -35.83 -7.17 3.66
N HIS A 334 -36.11 -6.58 4.83
CA HIS A 334 -37.47 -6.47 5.38
C HIS A 334 -38.34 -5.40 4.67
N ARG A 335 -37.73 -4.58 3.78
CA ARG A 335 -38.42 -3.55 2.99
C ARG A 335 -38.90 -4.07 1.64
N ILE A 336 -38.60 -5.34 1.31
CA ILE A 336 -38.98 -6.00 0.07
C ILE A 336 -40.39 -6.56 0.20
N ASP A 337 -41.28 -6.25 -0.77
CA ASP A 337 -42.50 -6.98 -1.00
C ASP A 337 -42.19 -8.15 -1.95
N TYR A 338 -41.91 -9.31 -1.38
CA TYR A 338 -41.51 -10.51 -2.10
C TYR A 338 -42.64 -11.09 -3.05
N LYS A 339 -43.89 -10.64 -2.84
CA LYS A 339 -45.01 -11.05 -3.72
C LYS A 339 -45.10 -10.16 -4.94
N LYS A 340 -44.79 -8.86 -4.79
CA LYS A 340 -44.83 -7.91 -5.89
C LYS A 340 -43.50 -7.78 -6.63
N GLY A 341 -42.38 -8.26 -6.04
CA GLY A 341 -41.04 -8.03 -6.57
C GLY A 341 -40.62 -6.57 -6.51
N THR A 342 -40.98 -5.87 -5.43
CA THR A 342 -40.67 -4.43 -5.25
C THR A 342 -40.01 -4.16 -3.90
N ILE A 343 -39.34 -3.04 -3.78
CA ILE A 343 -38.74 -2.57 -2.52
C ILE A 343 -39.13 -1.12 -2.24
N LEU A 344 -39.40 -0.80 -0.97
CA LEU A 344 -39.69 0.55 -0.52
C LEU A 344 -38.41 1.26 -0.03
N LEU A 345 -37.98 2.30 -0.73
CA LEU A 345 -36.84 3.14 -0.35
C LEU A 345 -37.27 4.62 -0.33
N ASP A 346 -36.97 5.31 0.75
CA ASP A 346 -37.26 6.75 0.92
C ASP A 346 -38.74 7.11 0.58
N GLY A 347 -39.68 6.23 0.95
CA GLY A 347 -41.12 6.40 0.70
C GLY A 347 -41.56 6.14 -0.75
N LYS A 348 -40.67 5.71 -1.63
CA LYS A 348 -40.93 5.36 -3.03
C LYS A 348 -40.74 3.87 -3.28
N GLU A 349 -41.65 3.27 -4.03
CA GLU A 349 -41.59 1.85 -4.41
C GLU A 349 -40.82 1.69 -5.72
N TYR A 350 -39.85 0.76 -5.74
CA TYR A 350 -39.02 0.44 -6.90
C TYR A 350 -39.14 -1.03 -7.27
N PRO A 351 -39.33 -1.37 -8.55
CA PRO A 351 -39.29 -2.76 -9.01
C PRO A 351 -37.88 -3.34 -8.92
N LEU A 352 -37.81 -4.62 -8.53
CA LEU A 352 -36.54 -5.37 -8.54
C LEU A 352 -36.30 -5.95 -9.93
N LYS A 353 -35.03 -5.87 -10.40
CA LYS A 353 -34.58 -6.52 -11.65
C LYS A 353 -34.48 -8.02 -11.52
N ASP A 354 -34.32 -8.50 -10.32
CA ASP A 354 -34.19 -9.90 -9.92
C ASP A 354 -34.87 -10.04 -8.57
N ASP A 355 -35.98 -10.79 -8.52
CA ASP A 355 -36.81 -11.01 -7.34
C ASP A 355 -36.69 -12.46 -6.83
N SER A 356 -35.72 -13.21 -7.35
CA SER A 356 -35.46 -14.59 -6.98
C SER A 356 -34.60 -14.66 -5.72
N PHE A 357 -35.22 -14.84 -4.56
CA PHE A 357 -34.58 -15.00 -3.25
C PHE A 357 -35.00 -16.33 -2.58
N PRO A 358 -34.60 -17.50 -3.13
CA PRO A 358 -35.12 -18.80 -2.70
C PRO A 358 -34.76 -19.17 -1.24
N THR A 359 -33.76 -18.53 -0.63
CA THR A 359 -33.34 -18.81 0.74
C THR A 359 -33.82 -17.77 1.76
N ILE A 360 -34.55 -16.74 1.33
CA ILE A 360 -35.09 -15.72 2.25
C ILE A 360 -36.51 -16.10 2.67
N ASP A 361 -36.70 -16.21 4.00
CA ASP A 361 -38.04 -16.23 4.58
C ASP A 361 -38.55 -14.80 4.75
N PRO A 362 -39.64 -14.36 4.10
CA PRO A 362 -40.18 -13.02 4.26
C PRO A 362 -40.58 -12.67 5.71
N ALA A 363 -40.86 -13.65 6.57
CA ALA A 363 -41.23 -13.47 7.96
C ALA A 363 -39.97 -13.21 8.85
N ALA A 364 -38.81 -13.71 8.41
CA ALA A 364 -37.52 -13.56 9.13
C ALA A 364 -36.39 -13.36 8.12
N PRO A 365 -36.33 -12.23 7.37
CA PRO A 365 -35.51 -12.11 6.17
C PRO A 365 -33.99 -12.09 6.43
N TYR A 366 -33.57 -11.94 7.66
CA TYR A 366 -32.16 -11.95 8.05
C TYR A 366 -31.68 -13.28 8.65
N GLU A 367 -32.58 -14.24 8.87
CA GLU A 367 -32.20 -15.55 9.35
C GLU A 367 -31.54 -16.36 8.22
N GLN A 368 -30.40 -16.93 8.52
CA GLN A 368 -29.70 -17.85 7.63
C GLN A 368 -30.34 -19.22 7.65
N THR A 369 -30.35 -19.92 6.54
CA THR A 369 -30.67 -21.35 6.54
C THR A 369 -29.56 -22.15 7.22
N GLU A 370 -29.85 -23.37 7.67
CA GLU A 370 -28.83 -24.23 8.31
C GLU A 370 -27.58 -24.38 7.44
N GLU A 371 -27.74 -24.51 6.14
CA GLU A 371 -26.64 -24.67 5.21
C GLU A 371 -25.84 -23.36 5.01
N GLU A 372 -26.52 -22.21 4.92
CA GLU A 372 -25.85 -20.91 4.89
C GLU A 372 -25.03 -20.68 6.18
N GLU A 373 -25.57 -21.05 7.33
CA GLU A 373 -24.86 -20.97 8.63
C GLU A 373 -23.63 -21.90 8.63
N GLU A 374 -23.77 -23.15 8.17
CA GLU A 374 -22.66 -24.10 8.07
C GLU A 374 -21.57 -23.60 7.13
N ILE A 375 -21.94 -23.00 5.99
CA ILE A 375 -20.98 -22.40 5.04
C ILE A 375 -20.23 -21.25 5.71
N MET A 376 -20.95 -20.35 6.39
CA MET A 376 -20.32 -19.21 7.05
C MET A 376 -19.40 -19.62 8.19
N GLU A 377 -19.76 -20.63 8.98
CA GLU A 377 -18.88 -21.19 10.02
C GLU A 377 -17.60 -21.80 9.44
N ARG A 378 -17.71 -22.51 8.31
CA ARG A 378 -16.53 -23.08 7.63
C ARG A 378 -15.63 -22.00 7.07
N LEU A 379 -16.20 -20.96 6.47
CA LEU A 379 -15.46 -19.83 5.95
C LEU A 379 -14.77 -19.05 7.08
N GLU A 380 -15.47 -18.79 8.17
CA GLU A 380 -14.89 -18.13 9.37
C GLU A 380 -13.65 -18.89 9.88
N LYS A 381 -13.76 -20.22 10.03
CA LYS A 381 -12.65 -21.08 10.42
C LYS A 381 -11.50 -21.05 9.39
N ALA A 382 -11.84 -21.04 8.11
CA ALA A 382 -10.84 -21.03 7.04
C ALA A 382 -10.07 -19.71 6.99
N PHE A 383 -10.74 -18.56 7.08
CA PHE A 383 -10.08 -17.24 7.12
C PHE A 383 -9.22 -17.07 8.38
N ALA A 384 -9.77 -17.38 9.54
CA ALA A 384 -9.04 -17.28 10.82
C ALA A 384 -7.87 -18.27 10.93
N GLY A 385 -7.98 -19.44 10.30
CA GLY A 385 -6.95 -20.50 10.31
C GLY A 385 -5.92 -20.42 9.20
N CYS A 386 -6.04 -19.49 8.23
CA CYS A 386 -5.08 -19.36 7.13
C CYS A 386 -3.81 -18.65 7.60
N GLU A 387 -2.73 -19.41 7.84
CA GLU A 387 -1.45 -18.86 8.34
C GLU A 387 -0.91 -17.72 7.47
N LYS A 388 -0.90 -17.89 6.14
CA LYS A 388 -0.40 -16.86 5.22
C LYS A 388 -1.21 -15.55 5.33
N LEU A 389 -2.54 -15.64 5.43
CA LEU A 389 -3.39 -14.47 5.60
C LEU A 389 -3.12 -13.81 6.97
N GLN A 390 -3.00 -14.60 8.03
CA GLN A 390 -2.67 -14.09 9.36
C GLN A 390 -1.32 -13.39 9.40
N ASP A 391 -0.30 -13.90 8.71
CA ASP A 391 1.01 -13.27 8.63
C ASP A 391 0.94 -11.93 7.87
N HIS A 392 0.17 -11.85 6.80
CA HIS A 392 -0.10 -10.59 6.09
C HIS A 392 -0.80 -9.57 6.99
N MET A 393 -1.80 -9.99 7.76
CA MET A 393 -2.52 -9.09 8.68
C MET A 393 -1.62 -8.63 9.84
N ARG A 394 -0.81 -9.52 10.42
CA ARG A 394 0.20 -9.14 11.42
C ARG A 394 1.19 -8.12 10.88
N PHE A 395 1.60 -8.26 9.63
CA PHE A 395 2.46 -7.29 8.97
C PHE A 395 1.78 -5.93 8.80
N LEU A 396 0.51 -5.89 8.33
CA LEU A 396 -0.27 -4.66 8.27
C LEU A 396 -0.40 -3.98 9.64
N LEU A 397 -0.67 -4.77 10.68
CA LEU A 397 -0.77 -4.27 12.07
C LEU A 397 0.57 -3.76 12.62
N ALA A 398 1.68 -4.39 12.24
CA ALA A 398 3.01 -4.02 12.71
C ALA A 398 3.62 -2.83 11.98
N LYS A 399 3.31 -2.67 10.69
CA LYS A 399 3.88 -1.64 9.81
C LYS A 399 2.91 -0.54 9.43
N GLY A 400 1.66 -0.63 9.89
CA GLY A 400 0.61 0.28 9.49
C GLY A 400 -0.23 0.85 10.62
N GLY A 401 -1.09 1.78 10.22
CA GLY A 401 -2.10 2.45 11.01
C GLY A 401 -3.11 3.15 10.11
N LEU A 402 -4.06 3.86 10.68
CA LEU A 402 -5.05 4.62 9.90
C LEU A 402 -4.49 5.94 9.34
N TYR A 403 -3.47 6.48 9.98
CA TYR A 403 -2.76 7.67 9.50
C TYR A 403 -1.29 7.62 9.93
N LYS A 404 -0.48 8.49 9.36
CA LYS A 404 0.90 8.73 9.76
C LYS A 404 1.29 10.19 9.51
N VAL A 405 2.02 10.77 10.46
CA VAL A 405 2.77 12.01 10.23
C VAL A 405 4.22 11.62 9.97
N TYR A 406 4.78 12.07 8.84
CA TYR A 406 6.16 11.77 8.50
C TYR A 406 6.78 12.87 7.63
N ASN A 407 7.88 13.42 8.08
CA ASN A 407 8.63 14.50 7.39
C ASN A 407 7.73 15.67 6.94
N ASN A 408 6.87 16.13 7.85
CA ASN A 408 5.92 17.22 7.60
C ASN A 408 4.80 16.87 6.59
N ASN A 409 4.55 15.58 6.36
CA ASN A 409 3.42 15.10 5.56
C ASN A 409 2.46 14.33 6.47
N LEU A 410 1.17 14.62 6.35
CA LEU A 410 0.09 13.86 6.95
C LEU A 410 -0.46 12.88 5.92
N LEU A 411 -0.33 11.60 6.22
CA LEU A 411 -0.72 10.49 5.35
C LEU A 411 -1.96 9.82 5.91
N TYR A 412 -3.01 9.67 5.13
CA TYR A 412 -4.18 8.85 5.41
C TYR A 412 -4.88 8.49 4.10
N HIS A 413 -5.61 7.37 4.10
CA HIS A 413 -6.17 6.86 2.85
C HIS A 413 -7.35 7.68 2.33
N GLY A 414 -8.39 7.89 3.15
CA GLY A 414 -9.68 8.44 2.72
C GLY A 414 -9.87 9.92 3.01
N CYS A 415 -10.61 10.27 4.07
CA CYS A 415 -10.97 11.64 4.41
C CYS A 415 -11.00 11.88 5.92
N VAL A 416 -10.88 13.12 6.34
CA VAL A 416 -11.26 13.54 7.69
C VAL A 416 -12.73 13.95 7.64
N PRO A 417 -13.67 13.30 8.37
CA PRO A 417 -15.08 13.65 8.34
C PRO A 417 -15.33 15.10 8.74
N LEU A 418 -15.97 15.86 7.84
CA LEU A 418 -16.31 17.26 8.03
C LEU A 418 -17.81 17.49 7.96
N ARG A 419 -18.28 18.61 8.57
CA ARG A 419 -19.59 19.20 8.33
C ARG A 419 -19.56 20.10 7.09
N GLU A 420 -20.72 20.51 6.62
CA GLU A 420 -20.87 21.41 5.45
C GLU A 420 -20.18 22.78 5.64
N ASP A 421 -20.05 23.26 6.89
CA ASP A 421 -19.35 24.50 7.24
C ASP A 421 -17.82 24.36 7.25
N GLY A 422 -17.29 23.14 7.13
CA GLY A 422 -15.89 22.82 7.15
C GLY A 422 -15.34 22.42 8.52
N SER A 423 -16.13 22.52 9.59
CA SER A 423 -15.72 22.08 10.92
C SER A 423 -15.60 20.55 11.01
N LEU A 424 -14.75 20.07 11.93
CA LEU A 424 -14.58 18.64 12.20
C LEU A 424 -15.90 18.02 12.70
N LYS A 425 -16.34 16.95 12.04
CA LYS A 425 -17.56 16.23 12.43
C LYS A 425 -17.30 15.38 13.66
N GLU A 426 -18.17 15.50 14.68
CA GLU A 426 -18.23 14.57 15.80
C GLU A 426 -18.91 13.28 15.38
N VAL A 427 -18.28 12.15 15.69
CA VAL A 427 -18.75 10.80 15.41
C VAL A 427 -18.93 10.04 16.71
N GLN A 428 -20.10 9.45 16.88
CA GLN A 428 -20.41 8.60 18.03
C GLN A 428 -19.86 7.19 17.78
N LEU A 429 -19.01 6.69 18.67
CA LEU A 429 -18.43 5.37 18.57
C LEU A 429 -18.45 4.73 19.96
N CYS A 430 -19.21 3.62 20.12
CA CYS A 430 -19.28 2.86 21.38
C CYS A 430 -19.61 3.76 22.61
N GLY A 431 -20.56 4.68 22.47
CA GLY A 431 -21.03 5.56 23.54
C GLY A 431 -20.10 6.74 23.87
N LYS A 432 -19.09 7.00 23.04
CA LYS A 432 -18.19 8.15 23.17
C LYS A 432 -18.17 8.96 21.88
N SER A 433 -17.89 10.25 22.00
CA SER A 433 -17.78 11.17 20.89
C SER A 433 -16.31 11.39 20.52
N TYR A 434 -15.99 11.31 19.24
CA TYR A 434 -14.65 11.51 18.70
C TYR A 434 -14.70 12.41 17.46
N ARG A 435 -13.61 13.11 17.17
CA ARG A 435 -13.46 13.89 15.94
C ARG A 435 -11.99 13.95 15.51
N GLY A 436 -11.74 14.28 14.25
CA GLY A 436 -10.40 14.50 13.73
C GLY A 436 -9.43 13.37 14.11
N LYS A 437 -8.29 13.73 14.66
CA LYS A 437 -7.25 12.78 15.10
C LYS A 437 -7.76 11.77 16.12
N SER A 438 -8.56 12.21 17.09
CA SER A 438 -9.07 11.31 18.14
C SER A 438 -9.98 10.20 17.59
N LEU A 439 -10.70 10.47 16.48
CA LEU A 439 -11.49 9.44 15.78
C LEU A 439 -10.58 8.39 15.15
N TYR A 440 -9.51 8.81 14.48
CA TYR A 440 -8.52 7.90 13.90
C TYR A 440 -7.85 7.03 14.97
N ASP A 441 -7.40 7.64 16.08
CA ASP A 441 -6.78 6.92 17.20
C ASP A 441 -7.74 5.90 17.82
N ALA A 442 -9.02 6.25 17.99
CA ALA A 442 -10.03 5.34 18.54
C ALA A 442 -10.31 4.16 17.59
N LEU A 443 -10.54 4.43 16.30
CA LEU A 443 -10.81 3.38 15.30
C LEU A 443 -9.62 2.44 15.17
N GLU A 444 -8.39 2.95 15.12
CA GLU A 444 -7.18 2.12 15.10
C GLU A 444 -7.08 1.25 16.35
N GLY A 445 -7.39 1.81 17.52
CA GLY A 445 -7.43 1.07 18.78
C GLY A 445 -8.42 -0.11 18.73
N TYR A 446 -9.61 0.09 18.15
CA TYR A 446 -10.58 -0.99 17.98
C TYR A 446 -10.12 -2.06 16.97
N VAL A 447 -9.53 -1.66 15.83
CA VAL A 447 -8.95 -2.64 14.89
C VAL A 447 -7.92 -3.52 15.59
N ARG A 448 -7.02 -2.94 16.38
CA ARG A 448 -6.01 -3.69 17.15
C ARG A 448 -6.66 -4.59 18.22
N LYS A 449 -7.72 -4.15 18.90
CA LYS A 449 -8.49 -4.99 19.85
C LYS A 449 -9.11 -6.20 19.17
N GLY A 450 -9.62 -6.07 17.96
CA GLY A 450 -10.17 -7.18 17.18
C GLY A 450 -9.18 -8.34 16.97
N PHE A 451 -7.87 -8.07 16.99
CA PHE A 451 -6.82 -9.07 16.88
C PHE A 451 -6.21 -9.50 18.24
N PHE A 452 -6.00 -8.56 19.15
CA PHE A 452 -5.12 -8.75 20.31
C PHE A 452 -5.82 -8.70 21.66
N ALA A 453 -7.10 -8.31 21.73
CA ALA A 453 -7.82 -8.31 23.00
C ALA A 453 -7.94 -9.75 23.57
N LEU A 454 -7.74 -9.86 24.88
CA LEU A 454 -7.94 -11.11 25.62
C LEU A 454 -9.41 -11.31 26.02
N ASP A 455 -10.13 -10.21 26.19
CA ASP A 455 -11.56 -10.21 26.47
C ASP A 455 -12.34 -10.41 25.16
N GLU A 456 -13.19 -11.42 25.13
CA GLU A 456 -13.95 -11.79 23.94
C GLU A 456 -14.97 -10.71 23.51
N GLN A 457 -15.52 -9.93 24.45
CA GLN A 457 -16.45 -8.85 24.12
C GLN A 457 -15.71 -7.68 23.45
N GLU A 458 -14.53 -7.29 23.99
CA GLU A 458 -13.68 -6.28 23.37
C GLU A 458 -13.20 -6.72 21.99
N LYS A 459 -12.88 -8.00 21.84
CA LYS A 459 -12.44 -8.57 20.57
C LYS A 459 -13.56 -8.54 19.53
N GLU A 460 -14.76 -8.98 19.91
CA GLU A 460 -15.92 -8.96 19.01
C GLU A 460 -16.32 -7.53 18.64
N GLN A 461 -16.29 -6.61 19.59
CA GLN A 461 -16.50 -5.18 19.32
C GLN A 461 -15.47 -4.66 18.31
N GLY A 462 -14.19 -5.01 18.44
CA GLY A 462 -13.14 -4.64 17.50
C GLY A 462 -13.42 -5.17 16.08
N LYS A 463 -13.86 -6.42 15.96
CA LYS A 463 -14.26 -7.02 14.68
C LYS A 463 -15.44 -6.28 14.03
N ASN A 464 -16.47 -5.96 14.81
CA ASN A 464 -17.66 -5.25 14.32
C ASN A 464 -17.31 -3.81 13.89
N ILE A 465 -16.36 -3.15 14.57
CA ILE A 465 -15.86 -1.84 14.15
C ILE A 465 -15.07 -1.92 12.85
N MET A 466 -14.32 -3.00 12.56
CA MET A 466 -13.68 -3.17 11.22
C MET A 466 -14.73 -3.21 10.10
N TRP A 467 -15.85 -3.90 10.33
CA TRP A 467 -16.97 -3.86 9.39
C TRP A 467 -17.60 -2.46 9.28
N CYS A 468 -17.74 -1.72 10.38
CA CYS A 468 -18.19 -0.33 10.34
C CYS A 468 -17.22 0.56 9.53
N ILE A 469 -15.90 0.43 9.74
CA ILE A 469 -14.89 1.19 8.99
C ILE A 469 -15.05 0.98 7.48
N TRP A 470 -15.44 -0.22 7.05
CA TRP A 470 -15.67 -0.54 5.65
C TRP A 470 -16.78 0.29 4.99
N GLN A 471 -17.90 0.53 5.66
CA GLN A 471 -19.09 1.07 4.99
C GLN A 471 -19.93 2.10 5.80
N HIS A 472 -19.52 2.43 7.02
CA HIS A 472 -20.26 3.40 7.82
C HIS A 472 -20.13 4.81 7.23
N PRO A 473 -21.23 5.62 7.18
CA PRO A 473 -21.21 6.97 6.60
C PRO A 473 -20.16 7.90 7.18
N ASP A 474 -19.87 7.76 8.47
CA ASP A 474 -18.90 8.59 9.19
C ASP A 474 -17.49 7.96 9.26
N SER A 475 -17.28 6.86 8.53
CA SER A 475 -15.95 6.26 8.44
C SER A 475 -15.00 7.15 7.65
N PRO A 476 -13.82 7.47 8.22
CA PRO A 476 -12.80 8.24 7.50
C PRO A 476 -12.23 7.51 6.28
N LEU A 477 -12.37 6.17 6.21
CA LEU A 477 -11.89 5.40 5.08
C LEU A 477 -12.94 5.22 3.98
N PHE A 478 -14.23 5.36 4.29
CA PHE A 478 -15.31 5.22 3.31
C PHE A 478 -15.74 6.57 2.73
N GLY A 479 -15.95 7.58 3.56
CA GLY A 479 -16.21 8.98 3.16
C GLY A 479 -17.42 9.22 2.27
N LYS A 480 -18.49 8.43 2.40
CA LYS A 480 -19.77 8.56 1.65
C LYS A 480 -20.95 8.25 2.56
N ASP A 481 -22.13 8.76 2.21
CA ASP A 481 -23.35 8.63 2.99
C ASP A 481 -23.88 7.16 3.06
N LYS A 482 -23.66 6.36 2.05
CA LYS A 482 -24.09 4.96 2.00
C LYS A 482 -23.29 4.15 1.01
N MET A 483 -23.27 2.83 1.18
CA MET A 483 -22.77 1.87 0.18
C MET A 483 -23.97 1.26 -0.56
N ALA A 484 -24.22 1.69 -1.79
CA ALA A 484 -25.38 1.32 -2.59
C ALA A 484 -25.19 -0.04 -3.31
N THR A 485 -24.68 -1.06 -2.62
CA THR A 485 -24.39 -2.38 -3.22
C THR A 485 -25.66 -3.10 -3.61
N PHE A 486 -26.66 -3.17 -2.72
CA PHE A 486 -27.95 -3.81 -2.99
C PHE A 486 -28.66 -3.12 -4.16
N GLU A 487 -28.75 -1.81 -4.12
CA GLU A 487 -29.42 -0.98 -5.11
C GLU A 487 -28.82 -1.19 -6.51
N ARG A 488 -27.50 -1.24 -6.61
CA ARG A 488 -26.80 -1.48 -7.90
C ARG A 488 -27.09 -2.86 -8.49
N TYR A 489 -27.27 -3.87 -7.66
CA TYR A 489 -27.62 -5.20 -8.15
C TYR A 489 -29.10 -5.30 -8.53
N PHE A 490 -29.98 -4.89 -7.65
CA PHE A 490 -31.40 -5.25 -7.74
C PHE A 490 -32.31 -4.14 -8.26
N ILE A 491 -31.90 -2.89 -8.33
CA ILE A 491 -32.72 -1.78 -8.76
C ILE A 491 -32.15 -1.16 -10.04
N GLU A 492 -33.02 -0.82 -11.00
CA GLU A 492 -32.58 -0.17 -12.24
C GLU A 492 -32.45 1.35 -12.11
N ALA A 493 -33.27 1.97 -11.25
CA ALA A 493 -33.32 3.40 -11.05
C ALA A 493 -32.01 3.95 -10.50
N LYS A 494 -31.29 4.71 -11.34
CA LYS A 494 -29.94 5.19 -11.04
C LYS A 494 -29.88 6.18 -9.88
N GLU A 495 -30.98 6.88 -9.57
CA GLU A 495 -31.05 7.75 -8.41
C GLU A 495 -30.81 7.00 -7.10
N THR A 496 -31.16 5.72 -7.00
CA THR A 496 -30.90 4.88 -5.83
C THR A 496 -29.41 4.49 -5.67
N HIS A 497 -28.66 4.56 -6.78
CA HIS A 497 -27.24 4.24 -6.81
C HIS A 497 -26.32 5.39 -6.39
N LEU A 498 -26.90 6.58 -6.16
CA LEU A 498 -26.12 7.75 -5.77
C LEU A 498 -25.56 7.58 -4.35
N GLU A 499 -24.29 7.86 -4.21
CA GLU A 499 -23.55 7.89 -2.96
C GLU A 499 -22.98 9.29 -2.80
N LYS A 500 -23.54 10.09 -1.86
CA LYS A 500 -23.08 11.46 -1.59
C LYS A 500 -21.76 11.38 -0.84
N LYS A 501 -20.77 12.10 -1.34
CA LYS A 501 -19.45 12.17 -0.69
C LYS A 501 -19.52 13.06 0.54
N ASN A 502 -18.61 12.81 1.50
CA ASN A 502 -18.40 13.69 2.64
C ASN A 502 -17.99 15.09 2.16
N PRO A 503 -18.43 16.17 2.81
CA PRO A 503 -18.06 17.54 2.47
C PRO A 503 -16.55 17.79 2.34
N TYR A 504 -15.73 16.98 3.01
CA TYR A 504 -14.27 16.99 2.89
C TYR A 504 -13.80 17.12 1.44
N TYR A 505 -14.32 16.32 0.52
CA TYR A 505 -13.85 16.27 -0.88
C TYR A 505 -14.12 17.56 -1.67
N GLU A 506 -15.12 18.35 -1.27
CA GLU A 506 -15.44 19.64 -1.88
C GLU A 506 -14.69 20.79 -1.20
N LEU A 507 -14.28 20.60 0.06
CA LEU A 507 -13.68 21.65 0.89
C LEU A 507 -12.13 21.66 0.82
N LEU A 508 -11.51 20.71 0.15
CA LEU A 508 -10.04 20.58 0.04
C LEU A 508 -9.32 21.75 -0.66
N GLU A 509 -10.06 22.64 -1.32
CA GLU A 509 -9.50 23.87 -1.91
C GLU A 509 -9.52 25.05 -0.93
N LYS A 510 -10.20 24.92 0.22
CA LYS A 510 -10.27 25.97 1.25
C LYS A 510 -9.08 25.84 2.20
N GLU A 511 -8.15 26.78 2.12
CA GLU A 511 -6.90 26.76 2.90
C GLU A 511 -7.17 26.68 4.42
N ALA A 512 -8.14 27.44 4.94
CA ALA A 512 -8.46 27.42 6.37
C ALA A 512 -8.90 26.02 6.87
N VAL A 513 -9.62 25.24 6.04
CA VAL A 513 -10.04 23.88 6.38
C VAL A 513 -8.86 22.92 6.37
N VAL A 514 -7.98 23.06 5.38
CA VAL A 514 -6.76 22.23 5.27
C VAL A 514 -5.81 22.53 6.43
N ASP A 515 -5.67 23.79 6.83
CA ASP A 515 -4.83 24.20 7.94
C ASP A 515 -5.37 23.67 9.28
N GLU A 516 -6.70 23.73 9.52
CA GLU A 516 -7.33 23.14 10.71
C GLU A 516 -7.08 21.63 10.78
N ILE A 517 -7.16 20.90 9.67
CA ILE A 517 -6.86 19.47 9.63
C ILE A 517 -5.38 19.22 10.00
N LEU A 518 -4.44 19.97 9.42
CA LEU A 518 -3.01 19.81 9.72
C LEU A 518 -2.71 20.07 11.19
N GLU A 519 -3.27 21.15 11.76
CA GLU A 519 -3.12 21.49 13.18
C GLU A 519 -3.73 20.43 14.11
N GLU A 520 -4.89 19.88 13.77
CA GLU A 520 -5.54 18.79 14.53
C GLU A 520 -4.62 17.55 14.63
N PHE A 521 -3.85 17.26 13.60
CA PHE A 521 -2.88 16.16 13.60
C PHE A 521 -1.48 16.58 14.13
N GLY A 522 -1.34 17.78 14.66
CA GLY A 522 -0.13 18.26 15.32
C GLY A 522 0.94 18.79 14.35
N LEU A 523 0.56 19.16 13.14
CA LEU A 523 1.44 19.76 12.14
C LEU A 523 1.26 21.28 12.09
N HIS A 524 2.36 22.01 11.90
CA HIS A 524 2.30 23.41 11.55
C HIS A 524 1.95 23.54 10.06
N PRO A 525 0.91 24.29 9.65
CA PRO A 525 0.42 24.32 8.27
C PRO A 525 1.44 24.81 7.25
N GLU A 526 2.39 25.68 7.70
CA GLU A 526 3.44 26.18 6.82
C GLU A 526 4.42 25.07 6.39
N GLY A 527 4.36 24.72 5.14
CA GLY A 527 5.24 23.71 4.54
C GLY A 527 4.85 22.27 4.83
N ALA A 528 3.72 22.04 5.48
CA ALA A 528 3.11 20.72 5.64
C ALA A 528 2.24 20.35 4.43
N HIS A 529 2.03 19.05 4.23
CA HIS A 529 1.21 18.53 3.14
C HIS A 529 0.32 17.41 3.64
N ILE A 530 -0.91 17.32 3.10
CA ILE A 530 -1.77 16.14 3.19
C ILE A 530 -1.53 15.29 1.95
N VAL A 531 -1.33 14.00 2.13
CA VAL A 531 -1.20 13.00 1.04
C VAL A 531 -2.24 11.93 1.26
N ASN A 532 -3.20 11.80 0.32
CA ASN A 532 -4.28 10.82 0.40
C ASN A 532 -4.62 10.18 -0.94
N GLY A 533 -5.52 9.16 -0.91
CA GLY A 533 -5.99 8.38 -2.05
C GLY A 533 -7.51 8.24 -2.09
N HIS A 534 -8.00 7.00 -2.30
CA HIS A 534 -9.39 6.54 -2.21
C HIS A 534 -10.35 7.06 -3.31
N VAL A 535 -10.29 8.32 -3.68
CA VAL A 535 -11.13 8.91 -4.72
C VAL A 535 -10.28 9.26 -5.93
N PRO A 536 -10.38 8.47 -7.01
CA PRO A 536 -9.54 8.67 -8.18
C PRO A 536 -9.68 10.05 -8.80
N VAL A 537 -8.55 10.67 -9.11
CA VAL A 537 -8.48 11.96 -9.84
C VAL A 537 -8.84 11.73 -11.30
N LYS A 538 -9.88 12.38 -11.79
CA LYS A 538 -10.34 12.27 -13.18
C LYS A 538 -9.61 13.26 -14.08
N CYS A 539 -8.35 12.97 -14.40
CA CYS A 539 -7.50 13.85 -15.23
C CYS A 539 -8.14 14.16 -16.59
N LYS A 540 -8.87 13.21 -17.20
CA LYS A 540 -9.62 13.42 -18.43
C LYS A 540 -10.67 14.54 -18.32
N ASN A 541 -11.18 14.79 -17.12
CA ASN A 541 -12.15 15.86 -16.85
C ASN A 541 -11.47 17.15 -16.40
N GLY A 542 -10.13 17.22 -16.43
CA GLY A 542 -9.35 18.38 -16.00
C GLY A 542 -9.16 18.50 -14.48
N GLU A 543 -9.45 17.45 -13.70
CA GLU A 543 -9.16 17.45 -12.27
C GLU A 543 -7.65 17.40 -12.02
N SER A 544 -7.17 18.21 -11.07
CA SER A 544 -5.77 18.23 -10.64
C SER A 544 -5.58 17.36 -9.39
N PRO A 545 -4.51 16.53 -9.35
CA PRO A 545 -4.10 15.83 -8.13
C PRO A 545 -3.50 16.77 -7.08
N ILE A 546 -3.07 17.97 -7.50
CA ILE A 546 -2.49 19.00 -6.63
C ILE A 546 -3.59 20.00 -6.31
N LYS A 547 -3.98 20.10 -5.04
CA LYS A 547 -5.05 20.94 -4.54
C LYS A 547 -4.52 21.93 -3.50
N CYS A 548 -5.30 22.97 -3.21
CA CYS A 548 -4.98 23.96 -2.18
C CYS A 548 -3.53 24.49 -2.31
N ASN A 549 -3.15 24.96 -3.51
CA ASN A 549 -1.80 25.47 -3.79
C ASN A 549 -0.66 24.49 -3.39
N GLY A 550 -0.91 23.18 -3.47
CA GLY A 550 0.07 22.14 -3.16
C GLY A 550 0.07 21.67 -1.70
N LYS A 551 -0.81 22.18 -0.85
CA LYS A 551 -0.98 21.66 0.53
C LYS A 551 -1.64 20.28 0.55
N VAL A 552 -2.46 19.93 -0.46
CA VAL A 552 -3.13 18.62 -0.57
C VAL A 552 -2.74 17.93 -1.86
N LEU A 553 -2.31 16.68 -1.75
CA LEU A 553 -1.84 15.83 -2.83
C LEU A 553 -2.69 14.56 -2.86
N VAL A 554 -3.63 14.50 -3.81
CA VAL A 554 -4.46 13.30 -4.03
C VAL A 554 -3.74 12.41 -5.02
N ILE A 555 -3.14 11.31 -4.53
CA ILE A 555 -2.28 10.48 -5.38
C ILE A 555 -2.97 9.23 -5.94
N ASP A 556 -4.31 9.13 -5.82
CA ASP A 556 -5.08 8.10 -6.51
C ASP A 556 -5.28 8.48 -7.99
N GLY A 557 -4.53 7.85 -8.85
CA GLY A 557 -4.61 7.98 -10.30
C GLY A 557 -5.28 6.79 -10.98
N GLY A 558 -5.83 5.82 -10.21
CA GLY A 558 -6.48 4.63 -10.73
C GLY A 558 -5.50 3.55 -11.21
N PHE A 559 -4.65 3.05 -10.31
CA PHE A 559 -3.74 1.92 -10.57
C PHE A 559 -4.51 0.71 -11.12
N SER A 560 -5.70 0.46 -10.58
CA SER A 560 -6.58 -0.60 -11.06
C SER A 560 -7.02 -0.40 -12.51
N ARG A 561 -6.82 -1.42 -13.34
CA ARG A 561 -7.23 -1.45 -14.76
C ARG A 561 -8.71 -1.07 -14.96
N ALA A 562 -9.55 -1.33 -13.96
CA ALA A 562 -10.98 -1.00 -14.00
C ALA A 562 -11.22 0.52 -14.10
N TYR A 563 -10.34 1.37 -13.57
CA TYR A 563 -10.47 2.82 -13.52
C TYR A 563 -9.66 3.57 -14.56
N GLN A 564 -8.63 2.96 -15.15
CA GLN A 564 -7.73 3.62 -16.12
C GLN A 564 -8.47 4.26 -17.33
N LYS A 565 -9.63 3.70 -17.71
CA LYS A 565 -10.47 4.28 -18.75
C LYS A 565 -11.11 5.61 -18.33
N GLU A 566 -11.39 5.79 -17.06
CA GLU A 566 -12.01 7.00 -16.49
C GLU A 566 -10.96 8.04 -16.10
N THR A 567 -9.87 7.63 -15.48
CA THR A 567 -8.80 8.52 -15.01
C THR A 567 -7.90 9.00 -16.15
N GLY A 568 -7.61 8.13 -17.11
CA GLY A 568 -6.72 8.42 -18.24
C GLY A 568 -5.25 8.09 -18.01
N ILE A 569 -4.90 7.72 -16.79
CA ILE A 569 -3.55 7.31 -16.34
C ILE A 569 -3.65 6.01 -15.53
N ALA A 570 -2.50 5.45 -15.16
CA ALA A 570 -2.39 4.22 -14.38
C ALA A 570 -1.77 4.44 -13.00
N GLY A 571 -2.10 5.52 -12.35
CA GLY A 571 -1.66 5.84 -11.01
C GLY A 571 -0.63 6.96 -10.93
N TYR A 572 -0.41 7.41 -9.71
CA TYR A 572 0.63 8.37 -9.36
C TYR A 572 1.65 7.75 -8.42
N THR A 573 2.88 8.23 -8.48
CA THR A 573 3.84 8.14 -7.37
C THR A 573 4.21 9.55 -6.96
N LEU A 574 4.04 9.90 -5.70
CA LEU A 574 4.66 11.09 -5.14
C LEU A 574 6.09 10.72 -4.71
N VAL A 575 7.07 11.49 -5.15
CA VAL A 575 8.49 11.32 -4.81
C VAL A 575 8.95 12.52 -4.00
N TYR A 576 9.39 12.27 -2.77
CA TYR A 576 9.96 13.29 -1.90
C TYR A 576 11.47 13.03 -1.70
N ASN A 577 12.28 13.84 -2.32
CA ASN A 577 13.74 13.78 -2.25
C ASN A 577 14.35 15.04 -1.61
N SER A 578 15.66 15.14 -1.62
CA SER A 578 16.38 16.29 -1.04
C SER A 578 16.15 17.63 -1.76
N TYR A 579 15.56 17.64 -2.94
CA TYR A 579 15.22 18.84 -3.73
C TYR A 579 13.75 19.23 -3.66
N GLY A 580 12.89 18.41 -3.04
CA GLY A 580 11.48 18.70 -2.84
C GLY A 580 10.54 17.56 -3.25
N LEU A 581 9.30 17.91 -3.54
CA LEU A 581 8.20 17.01 -3.90
C LEU A 581 7.94 17.05 -5.40
N VAL A 582 7.85 15.87 -6.00
CA VAL A 582 7.54 15.67 -7.42
C VAL A 582 6.49 14.60 -7.56
N LEU A 583 5.40 14.91 -8.23
CA LEU A 583 4.38 13.93 -8.57
C LEU A 583 4.66 13.34 -9.95
N VAL A 584 4.68 12.01 -10.01
CA VAL A 584 4.97 11.23 -11.22
C VAL A 584 3.69 10.52 -11.65
N ALA A 585 3.14 10.90 -12.81
CA ALA A 585 1.98 10.23 -13.40
C ALA A 585 2.44 9.09 -14.30
N HIS A 586 1.84 7.91 -14.15
CA HIS A 586 2.20 6.71 -14.89
C HIS A 586 1.20 6.44 -16.02
N GLU A 587 1.71 6.11 -17.20
CA GLU A 587 0.90 5.51 -18.27
C GLU A 587 0.58 4.03 -17.92
N PRO A 588 -0.47 3.45 -18.53
CA PRO A 588 -0.82 2.05 -18.33
C PRO A 588 0.34 1.11 -18.66
N PHE A 589 0.65 0.21 -17.74
CA PHE A 589 1.64 -0.85 -17.95
C PHE A 589 1.03 -1.94 -18.84
N GLU A 590 1.67 -2.24 -19.96
CA GLU A 590 1.18 -3.24 -20.93
C GLU A 590 1.40 -4.65 -20.37
N SER A 591 2.65 -5.05 -20.24
CA SER A 591 3.07 -6.30 -19.58
C SER A 591 4.59 -6.35 -19.39
N LYS A 592 5.07 -7.28 -18.57
CA LYS A 592 6.49 -7.57 -18.37
C LYS A 592 7.17 -7.99 -19.67
N GLU A 593 6.51 -8.82 -20.48
CA GLU A 593 7.02 -9.31 -21.77
C GLU A 593 7.22 -8.15 -22.73
N ALA A 594 6.24 -7.25 -22.83
CA ALA A 594 6.35 -6.05 -23.69
C ALA A 594 7.48 -5.11 -23.22
N ALA A 595 7.70 -4.98 -21.91
CA ALA A 595 8.80 -4.20 -21.37
C ALA A 595 10.16 -4.79 -21.74
N VAL A 596 10.31 -6.13 -21.66
CA VAL A 596 11.56 -6.82 -21.98
C VAL A 596 11.82 -6.86 -23.48
N GLU A 597 10.83 -7.27 -24.29
CA GLU A 597 11.01 -7.51 -25.73
C GLU A 597 11.07 -6.23 -26.55
N LYS A 598 10.20 -5.25 -26.24
CA LYS A 598 10.06 -4.01 -27.02
C LYS A 598 10.74 -2.81 -26.35
N GLY A 599 11.32 -3.03 -25.15
CA GLY A 599 11.87 -1.97 -24.32
C GLY A 599 10.81 -0.93 -23.90
N ARG A 600 9.52 -1.30 -23.91
CA ARG A 600 8.45 -0.40 -23.50
C ARG A 600 8.45 -0.25 -21.99
N ASP A 601 8.93 0.89 -21.53
CA ASP A 601 8.80 1.31 -20.13
C ASP A 601 7.52 2.13 -19.96
N ILE A 602 7.03 2.24 -18.73
CA ILE A 602 5.99 3.20 -18.40
C ILE A 602 6.52 4.60 -18.71
N HIS A 603 5.86 5.30 -19.62
CA HIS A 603 6.11 6.73 -19.79
C HIS A 603 5.53 7.44 -18.57
N SER A 604 6.28 8.36 -18.01
CA SER A 604 5.88 9.06 -16.80
C SER A 604 6.06 10.56 -16.99
N ASP A 605 4.99 11.29 -16.70
CA ASP A 605 5.01 12.75 -16.69
C ASP A 605 5.33 13.25 -15.29
N TYR A 606 6.20 14.24 -15.20
CA TYR A 606 6.69 14.80 -13.95
C TYR A 606 6.06 16.17 -13.69
N MET A 607 5.36 16.30 -12.56
CA MET A 607 4.81 17.56 -12.07
C MET A 607 5.56 17.97 -10.80
N VAL A 608 6.27 19.10 -10.86
CA VAL A 608 6.96 19.64 -9.67
C VAL A 608 5.90 20.26 -8.75
N VAL A 609 5.69 19.66 -7.59
CA VAL A 609 4.79 20.19 -6.54
C VAL A 609 5.48 21.29 -5.76
N LYS A 610 6.69 21.00 -5.28
CA LYS A 610 7.49 21.95 -4.47
C LYS A 610 8.97 21.73 -4.74
N ARG A 611 9.68 22.81 -5.04
CA ARG A 611 11.13 22.81 -5.18
C ARG A 611 11.73 23.66 -4.05
N VAL A 612 12.76 23.14 -3.39
CA VAL A 612 13.51 23.92 -2.39
C VAL A 612 14.75 24.53 -3.03
N THR A 613 15.13 25.75 -2.59
CA THR A 613 16.33 26.45 -3.03
C THR A 613 17.59 25.83 -2.47
N GLU A 614 17.51 25.39 -1.20
CA GLU A 614 18.59 24.69 -0.52
C GLU A 614 18.24 23.21 -0.38
N ARG A 615 19.23 22.36 -0.61
CA ARG A 615 19.08 20.92 -0.54
C ARG A 615 18.75 20.47 0.88
N ARG A 616 17.65 19.76 1.10
CA ARG A 616 17.32 19.20 2.41
C ARG A 616 18.31 18.12 2.83
N LEU A 617 18.75 18.18 4.10
CA LEU A 617 19.65 17.23 4.71
C LEU A 617 18.87 16.25 5.61
N VAL A 618 19.53 15.17 6.01
CA VAL A 618 18.98 14.23 7.01
C VAL A 618 18.63 14.97 8.30
N GLY A 619 19.45 15.92 8.74
CA GLY A 619 19.19 16.74 9.92
C GLY A 619 17.90 17.57 9.91
N ASN A 620 17.22 17.68 8.75
CA ASN A 620 15.93 18.35 8.59
C ASN A 620 14.74 17.37 8.50
N THR A 621 14.93 16.13 8.89
CA THR A 621 13.93 15.06 8.82
C THR A 621 13.61 14.50 10.21
N ASP A 622 12.52 13.74 10.34
CA ASP A 622 12.15 13.08 11.59
C ASP A 622 13.26 12.14 12.07
N ILE A 623 13.85 11.34 11.14
CA ILE A 623 15.05 10.53 11.46
C ILE A 623 16.20 11.42 11.97
N GLY A 624 16.37 12.59 11.37
CA GLY A 624 17.37 13.54 11.82
C GLY A 624 17.12 14.06 13.24
N THR A 625 15.86 14.21 13.64
CA THR A 625 15.49 14.55 15.01
C THR A 625 15.85 13.42 15.97
N GLU A 626 15.50 12.17 15.64
CA GLU A 626 15.90 11.00 16.43
C GLU A 626 17.44 10.86 16.56
N LEU A 627 18.18 11.11 15.48
CA LEU A 627 19.65 11.09 15.52
C LEU A 627 20.23 12.19 16.40
N LYS A 628 19.64 13.39 16.42
CA LYS A 628 20.05 14.48 17.34
C LYS A 628 19.80 14.12 18.79
N GLU A 629 18.69 13.46 19.11
CA GLU A 629 18.39 12.96 20.45
C GLU A 629 19.43 11.90 20.86
N GLN A 630 19.76 10.96 19.97
CA GLN A 630 20.82 9.98 20.23
C GLN A 630 22.18 10.62 20.46
N VAL A 631 22.52 11.66 19.73
CA VAL A 631 23.76 12.44 19.96
C VAL A 631 23.75 13.07 21.35
N ALA A 632 22.64 13.70 21.76
CA ALA A 632 22.52 14.31 23.08
C ALA A 632 22.64 13.27 24.22
N ASP A 633 22.04 12.09 24.04
CA ASP A 633 22.17 10.98 24.98
C ASP A 633 23.63 10.50 25.10
N LEU A 634 24.34 10.35 23.98
CA LEU A 634 25.74 9.94 23.94
C LEU A 634 26.69 11.04 24.51
N GLU A 635 26.38 12.31 24.28
CA GLU A 635 27.12 13.42 24.92
C GLU A 635 26.93 13.39 26.43
N SER A 636 25.73 13.08 26.92
CA SER A 636 25.42 12.88 28.34
C SER A 636 26.20 11.70 28.92
N LEU A 637 26.25 10.57 28.21
CA LEU A 637 27.08 9.42 28.60
C LEU A 637 28.55 9.75 28.64
N LEU A 638 29.07 10.50 27.65
CA LEU A 638 30.43 10.92 27.58
C LEU A 638 30.82 11.84 28.78
N ALA A 639 29.92 12.76 29.16
CA ALA A 639 30.07 13.57 30.36
C ALA A 639 30.07 12.72 31.64
N ALA A 640 29.21 11.72 31.73
CA ALA A 640 29.13 10.78 32.87
C ALA A 640 30.42 9.94 33.02
N TYR A 641 31.02 9.49 31.93
CA TYR A 641 32.33 8.82 31.94
C TYR A 641 33.44 9.79 32.47
N ARG A 642 33.50 11.01 31.94
CA ARG A 642 34.50 12.00 32.32
C ARG A 642 34.38 12.46 33.75
N SER A 643 33.18 12.46 34.31
CA SER A 643 32.94 12.81 35.72
C SER A 643 33.09 11.62 36.68
N GLY A 644 33.25 10.38 36.19
CA GLY A 644 33.30 9.17 36.99
C GLY A 644 31.90 8.69 37.50
N GLN A 645 30.82 9.30 37.03
CA GLN A 645 29.44 8.88 37.37
C GLN A 645 29.11 7.52 36.81
N VAL A 646 29.62 7.22 35.61
CA VAL A 646 29.57 5.91 34.97
C VAL A 646 30.99 5.44 34.72
N ILE A 647 31.28 4.16 34.91
CA ILE A 647 32.62 3.59 34.74
C ILE A 647 32.72 2.96 33.36
N GLU A 648 33.80 3.21 32.62
CA GLU A 648 34.07 2.53 31.34
C GLU A 648 34.16 1.00 31.55
N LYS A 649 33.64 0.26 30.61
CA LYS A 649 33.66 -1.23 30.56
C LYS A 649 34.75 -1.63 29.56
N LEU A 650 35.96 -1.88 30.05
CA LEU A 650 37.13 -2.25 29.24
C LEU A 650 37.12 -3.76 28.90
#